data_6f04ab87c3c53a4c6aff7e9c9db1f808
#
_entry.id   6f04ab87c3c53a4c6aff7e9c9db1f808
#
_cell.length_a   1.000
_cell.length_b   1.000
_cell.length_c   1.000
_cell.angle_alpha   90.00
_cell.angle_beta   90.00
_cell.angle_gamma   90.00
#
_symmetry.space_group_name_H-M   'P 1'
#
loop_
_entity.id
_entity.type
_entity.pdbx_description
1 polymer ?
#
loop_
_entity_poly.entity_id
_entity_poly.type
_entity_poly.pdbx_seq_one_letter_code
_entity_poly.pdbx_strand_id
1 'polypeptide(L)'
;MKHALLPLLLIATLEGVVTPGCHQPSPFPEKEEDGHGMAPQAEDELFATYRDPATGDIPAGIRAAEMAYAGGLPRKGDGRIGLRSGPAALLDWRSVGPSNIGGRTRALAIDLTDTLTLLAGAATGGIWKSTDGGENWQLKSDPGINLAVTTIAQDPRPGHTHIWYYGSGEIRGESGWDRGYRSRNYGTGIYRSTDNGESWEVLPNTVPGNPTSWDDAFDFVHRIVVSPTTGSVFVANNATGIYRSTDGGENFALLLGAVAQHLYNDIAVSSEGVLLAVQSSLRIDGTHTTGGIYRSDNDGDSWSTITPGTFPNQHHRSILAIAPSDPEIAYVLTYTGSIFANGREDVRFHKLDLGSGTAEDRSSNLPDFPGTNWAVGPSVITLGNYAMAMAVKPDDPDFVVLGGITLFRSTDGFASPPPVLDLYATLIGGYQDVSGTNFAYKYENHWPDQHAVVFHPSNPGKMWSANDSGIHLTWDVERKPLVWEDRSNGYNVTQFFFAHLPPGAGDDRLLGGAQDNGTIYLRDQGAGYAMGEEICSGDGSYGYLGENYAYSSLQNGRARRQNYLDAEHTQIQSFLTFALAPVAPPPAADPNLMFYIHPFEIDPNDEQIMYFPEGNVLWRNNQLEAANPLNHWSKLNNIAAPAGYQFTTLTASQEPAHVLYLGASHNSLPPKIYRLENAHTSGFGLQEISIPGATGGAYLHDLAIHPFDADEAIAVLSNYNITGLYRTTDGGQNWTPIEGNLLGNGQLPGPSLRSAAILPLTQFGYPATLYLVGTSAGLFSTVELDGMNTVWEQEAYETMGSAIAEMVVARPSDGRVAVGTFGRSMFVGDPLPGIVGNQEVEDKAGGYSLFPNPARDYAFLQAENPVAGLVAIQLYDTVGRLIRSWNAPNEQALLDLGGLAGGVYSCVWQYREGSGQIKQKAKKLLVLGD
;
A
#
# COMPACT_ATOMS: atom_id res chain seq x y z
N MET A 1 3.96 2.17 -69.34
CA MET A 1 2.82 1.25 -69.15
C MET A 1 2.84 0.72 -67.72
N LYS A 2 1.71 0.84 -67.06
CA LYS A 2 1.37 0.34 -65.70
C LYS A 2 2.08 1.04 -64.53
N HIS A 3 1.58 2.12 -64.01
CA HIS A 3 0.53 2.37 -63.03
C HIS A 3 0.76 1.58 -61.71
N ALA A 4 1.27 2.28 -60.71
CA ALA A 4 1.07 1.98 -59.29
C ALA A 4 0.25 3.12 -58.68
N LEU A 5 -0.97 2.80 -58.26
CA LEU A 5 -1.90 3.69 -57.54
C LEU A 5 -1.58 3.70 -56.05
N LEU A 6 -1.31 4.84 -55.52
CA LEU A 6 -1.47 5.15 -54.09
C LEU A 6 -2.97 5.21 -53.74
N PRO A 7 -3.45 4.71 -52.62
CA PRO A 7 -4.75 5.08 -52.12
C PRO A 7 -4.64 6.42 -51.38
N LEU A 8 -5.30 7.44 -51.92
CA LEU A 8 -5.67 8.67 -51.18
C LEU A 8 -6.58 8.29 -50.02
N LEU A 9 -6.16 8.60 -48.82
CA LEU A 9 -7.05 8.60 -47.67
C LEU A 9 -7.98 9.84 -47.77
N LEU A 10 -9.26 9.59 -48.00
CA LEU A 10 -10.31 10.60 -47.98
C LEU A 10 -10.50 11.03 -46.53
N ILE A 11 -10.05 12.22 -46.17
CA ILE A 11 -10.46 12.92 -44.96
C ILE A 11 -11.89 13.45 -45.23
N ALA A 12 -12.88 12.70 -44.73
CA ALA A 12 -14.23 13.22 -44.63
C ALA A 12 -14.28 14.26 -43.50
N THR A 13 -14.36 15.52 -43.82
CA THR A 13 -14.72 16.57 -42.89
C THR A 13 -16.16 16.34 -42.44
N LEU A 14 -16.36 15.74 -41.28
CA LEU A 14 -17.60 15.88 -40.55
C LEU A 14 -17.54 17.25 -39.84
N GLU A 15 -18.17 18.25 -40.44
CA GLU A 15 -18.65 19.43 -39.72
C GLU A 15 -19.79 18.96 -38.80
N GLY A 16 -19.44 18.42 -37.62
CA GLY A 16 -20.36 18.18 -36.51
C GLY A 16 -20.32 19.38 -35.59
N VAL A 17 -21.45 19.94 -35.36
CA VAL A 17 -21.75 21.04 -34.44
C VAL A 17 -20.97 20.87 -33.13
N VAL A 18 -19.92 21.66 -32.96
CA VAL A 18 -19.20 21.83 -31.69
C VAL A 18 -20.11 22.70 -30.83
N THR A 19 -20.79 22.08 -29.89
CA THR A 19 -21.35 22.79 -28.75
C THR A 19 -20.17 23.40 -27.98
N PRO A 20 -20.13 24.73 -27.72
CA PRO A 20 -19.06 25.30 -26.90
C PRO A 20 -19.37 25.00 -25.45
N GLY A 21 -18.71 23.97 -24.93
CA GLY A 21 -19.00 23.55 -23.53
C GLY A 21 -18.11 22.49 -22.89
N CYS A 22 -16.91 22.19 -23.39
CA CYS A 22 -16.03 21.24 -22.72
C CYS A 22 -14.53 21.49 -22.99
N HIS A 23 -14.12 22.73 -22.92
CA HIS A 23 -12.69 23.08 -22.83
C HIS A 23 -12.55 24.24 -21.87
N GLN A 24 -12.75 23.99 -20.58
CA GLN A 24 -11.99 24.75 -19.60
C GLN A 24 -10.83 23.84 -19.20
N PRO A 25 -9.56 24.28 -19.36
CA PRO A 25 -8.47 23.69 -18.64
C PRO A 25 -8.86 23.73 -17.17
N SER A 26 -8.54 22.68 -16.43
CA SER A 26 -8.66 22.67 -14.97
C SER A 26 -8.15 24.03 -14.47
N PRO A 27 -8.93 24.82 -13.72
CA PRO A 27 -8.48 26.12 -13.24
C PRO A 27 -7.36 26.02 -12.20
N PHE A 28 -7.01 24.80 -11.80
CA PHE A 28 -5.85 24.53 -10.99
C PHE A 28 -4.75 24.04 -11.94
N PRO A 29 -3.59 24.75 -12.01
CA PRO A 29 -2.39 24.09 -12.48
C PRO A 29 -2.27 22.84 -11.61
N GLU A 30 -2.14 21.66 -12.23
CA GLU A 30 -1.62 20.50 -11.52
C GLU A 30 -0.31 20.97 -10.92
N LYS A 31 -0.30 21.27 -9.63
CA LYS A 31 0.93 21.23 -8.85
C LYS A 31 1.24 19.76 -8.78
N GLU A 32 1.86 19.25 -9.82
CA GLU A 32 2.67 18.07 -9.70
C GLU A 32 3.61 18.31 -8.54
N GLU A 33 3.87 17.25 -7.80
CA GLU A 33 4.87 17.21 -6.74
C GLU A 33 6.05 18.08 -7.13
N ASP A 34 6.27 19.16 -6.38
CA ASP A 34 7.50 19.92 -6.50
C ASP A 34 8.59 18.89 -6.25
N GLY A 35 9.41 18.54 -7.26
CA GLY A 35 10.35 17.39 -7.32
C GLY A 35 11.29 17.17 -6.12
N HIS A 36 10.77 17.28 -4.93
CA HIS A 36 11.41 17.22 -3.63
C HIS A 36 10.68 16.27 -2.67
N GLY A 37 9.97 15.26 -3.19
CA GLY A 37 9.24 14.32 -2.37
C GLY A 37 7.79 14.69 -2.10
N MET A 38 7.13 13.99 -1.17
CA MET A 38 5.75 14.29 -0.78
C MET A 38 5.62 15.78 -0.50
N ALA A 39 4.54 16.41 -0.99
CA ALA A 39 4.30 17.83 -0.72
C ALA A 39 4.42 18.10 0.79
N PRO A 40 4.99 19.23 1.24
CA PRO A 40 5.15 19.55 2.66
C PRO A 40 3.86 19.37 3.47
N GLN A 41 2.71 19.52 2.84
CA GLN A 41 1.39 19.29 3.41
C GLN A 41 1.13 17.82 3.73
N ALA A 42 1.53 16.90 2.86
CA ALA A 42 1.38 15.45 3.08
C ALA A 42 2.24 14.97 4.26
N GLU A 43 3.44 15.55 4.40
CA GLU A 43 4.32 15.24 5.54
C GLU A 43 3.76 15.74 6.87
N ASP A 44 3.21 16.95 6.88
CA ASP A 44 2.54 17.51 8.06
C ASP A 44 1.35 16.66 8.49
N GLU A 45 0.62 16.13 7.52
CA GLU A 45 -0.54 15.28 7.70
C GLU A 45 -0.16 13.92 8.27
N LEU A 46 0.78 13.21 7.63
CA LEU A 46 1.31 11.92 8.13
C LEU A 46 1.94 12.08 9.52
N PHE A 47 2.67 13.17 9.73
CA PHE A 47 3.25 13.46 11.03
C PHE A 47 2.16 13.66 12.11
N ALA A 48 1.10 14.41 11.83
CA ALA A 48 -0.02 14.60 12.75
C ALA A 48 -0.73 13.28 13.07
N THR A 49 -0.81 12.37 12.08
CA THR A 49 -1.46 11.05 12.20
C THR A 49 -0.70 10.12 13.15
N TYR A 50 0.64 10.17 13.19
CA TYR A 50 1.44 9.15 13.89
C TYR A 50 2.20 9.66 15.11
N ARG A 51 2.38 10.96 15.29
CA ARG A 51 3.11 11.51 16.44
C ARG A 51 2.50 11.08 17.76
N ASP A 52 3.33 10.98 18.80
CA ASP A 52 2.87 10.95 20.17
C ASP A 52 2.43 12.37 20.57
N PRO A 53 1.17 12.61 20.93
CA PRO A 53 0.69 13.93 21.29
C PRO A 53 1.39 14.55 22.52
N ALA A 54 1.95 13.73 23.41
CA ALA A 54 2.62 14.19 24.61
C ALA A 54 4.00 14.77 24.32
N THR A 55 4.73 14.24 23.35
CA THR A 55 6.06 14.69 22.92
C THR A 55 5.99 15.63 21.73
N GLY A 56 4.94 15.51 20.93
CA GLY A 56 4.78 16.19 19.64
C GLY A 56 5.62 15.59 18.51
N ASP A 57 6.25 14.42 18.72
CA ASP A 57 7.12 13.73 17.77
C ASP A 57 6.67 12.27 17.53
N ILE A 58 6.99 11.70 16.37
CA ILE A 58 6.91 10.26 16.16
C ILE A 58 8.02 9.61 17.01
N PRO A 59 7.68 8.66 17.91
CA PRO A 59 8.70 8.05 18.76
C PRO A 59 9.78 7.38 17.90
N ALA A 60 11.03 7.69 18.16
CA ALA A 60 12.14 7.12 17.42
C ALA A 60 12.14 5.60 17.53
N GLY A 61 12.35 4.89 16.40
CA GLY A 61 12.36 3.42 16.33
C GLY A 61 11.04 2.74 16.68
N ILE A 62 9.95 3.48 16.66
CA ILE A 62 8.61 2.98 16.99
C ILE A 62 8.26 1.72 16.20
N ARG A 63 8.65 1.66 14.90
CA ARG A 63 8.36 0.51 14.04
C ARG A 63 8.95 -0.80 14.59
N ALA A 64 10.21 -0.80 14.99
CA ALA A 64 10.85 -1.99 15.55
C ALA A 64 10.25 -2.36 16.92
N ALA A 65 9.92 -1.36 17.74
CA ALA A 65 9.34 -1.56 19.06
C ALA A 65 7.92 -2.15 18.99
N GLU A 66 7.06 -1.60 18.13
CA GLU A 66 5.70 -2.13 17.90
C GLU A 66 5.71 -3.52 17.28
N MET A 67 6.65 -3.81 16.36
CA MET A 67 6.81 -5.14 15.77
C MET A 67 7.26 -6.17 16.81
N ALA A 68 8.20 -5.80 17.69
CA ALA A 68 8.63 -6.67 18.80
C ALA A 68 7.46 -6.96 19.76
N TYR A 69 6.61 -5.95 20.02
CA TYR A 69 5.40 -6.14 20.82
C TYR A 69 4.38 -7.04 20.12
N ALA A 70 4.05 -6.73 18.86
CA ALA A 70 3.05 -7.46 18.07
C ALA A 70 3.42 -8.95 17.87
N GLY A 71 4.70 -9.25 17.78
CA GLY A 71 5.19 -10.63 17.70
C GLY A 71 4.84 -11.52 18.91
N GLY A 72 4.50 -10.90 20.04
CA GLY A 72 4.03 -11.56 21.26
C GLY A 72 2.50 -11.65 21.38
N LEU A 73 1.75 -11.02 20.49
CA LEU A 73 0.29 -11.03 20.54
C LEU A 73 -0.30 -12.37 20.07
N PRO A 74 -1.51 -12.72 20.53
CA PRO A 74 -2.18 -13.95 20.09
C PRO A 74 -2.49 -13.91 18.60
N ARG A 75 -2.46 -15.10 17.97
CA ARG A 75 -2.75 -15.29 16.54
C ARG A 75 -3.91 -16.25 16.36
N LYS A 76 -4.78 -16.01 15.39
CA LYS A 76 -5.83 -16.95 15.00
C LYS A 76 -5.23 -18.28 14.54
N GLY A 77 -5.76 -19.39 15.06
CA GLY A 77 -5.28 -20.72 14.71
C GLY A 77 -4.03 -21.20 15.46
N ASP A 78 -3.37 -20.36 16.23
CA ASP A 78 -2.22 -20.75 17.04
C ASP A 78 -2.71 -21.40 18.35
N GLY A 79 -2.61 -22.73 18.49
CA GLY A 79 -3.01 -23.50 19.66
C GLY A 79 -2.21 -23.20 20.96
N ARG A 80 -1.50 -22.08 21.02
CA ARG A 80 -0.61 -21.70 22.14
C ARG A 80 -1.31 -21.08 23.34
N ILE A 81 -2.60 -20.79 23.25
CA ILE A 81 -3.33 -20.25 24.40
C ILE A 81 -3.89 -21.40 25.22
N GLY A 82 -3.19 -21.71 26.33
CA GLY A 82 -3.73 -22.60 27.35
C GLY A 82 -5.04 -22.09 27.94
N LEU A 83 -6.13 -22.91 27.84
CA LEU A 83 -7.37 -22.85 28.58
C LEU A 83 -8.52 -21.96 28.06
N ARG A 84 -8.40 -21.21 27.00
CA ARG A 84 -9.54 -20.75 26.18
C ARG A 84 -9.11 -20.87 24.73
N SER A 85 -9.61 -21.89 24.03
CA SER A 85 -9.57 -21.88 22.57
C SER A 85 -10.37 -20.68 22.11
N GLY A 86 -9.69 -19.65 21.63
CA GLY A 86 -10.34 -18.57 20.89
C GLY A 86 -11.22 -19.16 19.78
N PRO A 87 -12.27 -18.49 19.33
CA PRO A 87 -13.07 -18.97 18.24
C PRO A 87 -12.17 -19.28 17.05
N ALA A 88 -12.41 -20.40 16.38
CA ALA A 88 -11.72 -20.76 15.16
C ALA A 88 -11.78 -19.58 14.16
N ALA A 89 -10.82 -19.49 13.26
CA ALA A 89 -10.87 -18.49 12.18
C ALA A 89 -12.25 -18.47 11.55
N LEU A 90 -12.81 -17.28 11.32
CA LEU A 90 -14.12 -17.11 10.71
C LEU A 90 -14.01 -16.84 9.21
N LEU A 91 -12.86 -16.33 8.77
CA LEU A 91 -12.58 -15.93 7.40
C LEU A 91 -11.39 -16.73 6.84
N ASP A 92 -11.46 -17.02 5.55
CA ASP A 92 -10.36 -17.56 4.75
C ASP A 92 -9.71 -16.41 3.98
N TRP A 93 -8.44 -16.17 4.26
CA TRP A 93 -7.72 -15.00 3.77
C TRP A 93 -6.82 -15.33 2.58
N ARG A 94 -6.89 -14.51 1.53
CA ARG A 94 -5.99 -14.59 0.39
C ARG A 94 -5.63 -13.21 -0.15
N SER A 95 -4.45 -13.08 -0.75
CA SER A 95 -4.10 -11.90 -1.54
C SER A 95 -4.83 -11.93 -2.87
N VAL A 96 -5.31 -10.77 -3.32
CA VAL A 96 -5.97 -10.60 -4.63
C VAL A 96 -5.12 -9.83 -5.63
N GLY A 97 -3.97 -9.35 -5.26
CA GLY A 97 -3.09 -8.60 -6.14
C GLY A 97 -3.23 -7.09 -5.99
N PRO A 98 -2.90 -6.31 -7.01
CA PRO A 98 -2.90 -6.61 -8.46
C PRO A 98 -1.72 -7.45 -8.95
N SER A 99 -1.91 -8.22 -10.03
CA SER A 99 -0.87 -9.08 -10.61
C SER A 99 0.12 -8.34 -11.53
N ASN A 100 -0.25 -7.19 -12.02
CA ASN A 100 0.48 -6.39 -13.02
C ASN A 100 0.94 -5.02 -12.51
N ILE A 101 0.77 -4.75 -11.21
CA ILE A 101 1.23 -3.54 -10.54
C ILE A 101 1.89 -4.01 -9.24
N GLY A 102 3.22 -4.23 -9.30
CA GLY A 102 3.94 -4.86 -8.20
C GLY A 102 4.11 -3.94 -7.00
N GLY A 103 4.37 -2.66 -7.23
CA GLY A 103 4.68 -1.68 -6.19
C GLY A 103 6.19 -1.42 -6.03
N ARG A 104 6.54 -0.54 -5.10
CA ARG A 104 7.89 0.01 -4.94
C ARG A 104 8.97 -1.04 -4.69
N THR A 105 9.91 -1.16 -5.62
CA THR A 105 10.98 -2.16 -5.64
C THR A 105 12.34 -1.50 -5.59
N ARG A 106 13.10 -1.71 -4.50
CA ARG A 106 14.39 -1.05 -4.24
C ARG A 106 15.61 -1.84 -4.72
N ALA A 107 15.52 -3.16 -4.73
CA ALA A 107 16.62 -4.03 -5.06
C ALA A 107 16.18 -5.15 -6.00
N LEU A 108 17.05 -5.51 -6.92
CA LEU A 108 16.86 -6.62 -7.86
C LEU A 108 18.20 -7.27 -8.14
N ALA A 109 18.26 -8.61 -8.13
CA ALA A 109 19.45 -9.37 -8.44
C ALA A 109 19.10 -10.65 -9.23
N ILE A 110 20.01 -11.09 -10.11
CA ILE A 110 19.89 -12.30 -10.92
C ILE A 110 20.95 -13.30 -10.44
N ASP A 111 20.56 -14.55 -10.29
CA ASP A 111 21.50 -15.63 -9.98
C ASP A 111 22.51 -15.83 -11.14
N LEU A 112 23.80 -15.79 -10.83
CA LEU A 112 24.88 -15.91 -11.80
C LEU A 112 24.99 -17.29 -12.45
N THR A 113 24.44 -18.33 -11.80
CA THR A 113 24.49 -19.73 -12.27
C THR A 113 23.16 -20.22 -12.83
N ASP A 114 22.04 -19.69 -12.32
CA ASP A 114 20.70 -19.98 -12.81
C ASP A 114 19.95 -18.66 -13.10
N THR A 115 20.11 -18.15 -14.29
CA THR A 115 19.58 -16.84 -14.71
C THR A 115 18.05 -16.78 -14.82
N LEU A 116 17.32 -17.87 -14.53
CA LEU A 116 15.88 -17.85 -14.31
C LEU A 116 15.54 -17.53 -12.84
N THR A 117 16.50 -17.65 -11.95
CA THR A 117 16.33 -17.26 -10.55
C THR A 117 16.64 -15.79 -10.34
N LEU A 118 15.64 -15.04 -9.82
CA LEU A 118 15.77 -13.63 -9.45
C LEU A 118 15.34 -13.44 -8.00
N LEU A 119 15.98 -12.48 -7.33
CA LEU A 119 15.59 -11.98 -6.03
C LEU A 119 15.22 -10.49 -6.15
N ALA A 120 14.11 -10.10 -5.55
CA ALA A 120 13.62 -8.72 -5.53
C ALA A 120 13.34 -8.26 -4.10
N GLY A 121 13.77 -7.05 -3.78
CA GLY A 121 13.57 -6.40 -2.49
C GLY A 121 12.62 -5.23 -2.57
N ALA A 122 11.51 -5.28 -1.84
CA ALA A 122 10.52 -4.23 -1.75
C ALA A 122 10.87 -3.19 -0.67
N ALA A 123 10.39 -1.96 -0.82
CA ALA A 123 10.55 -0.91 0.19
C ALA A 123 9.80 -1.23 1.49
N THR A 124 8.65 -1.91 1.38
CA THR A 124 7.79 -2.30 2.51
C THR A 124 7.18 -3.70 2.37
N GLY A 125 7.63 -4.49 1.40
CA GLY A 125 7.02 -5.78 1.04
C GLY A 125 7.89 -7.00 1.28
N GLY A 126 9.13 -6.86 1.81
CA GLY A 126 10.05 -7.96 2.08
C GLY A 126 10.87 -8.42 0.88
N ILE A 127 11.50 -9.61 0.99
CA ILE A 127 12.28 -10.21 -0.09
C ILE A 127 11.48 -11.31 -0.79
N TRP A 128 11.53 -11.28 -2.11
CA TRP A 128 10.79 -12.16 -3.02
C TRP A 128 11.73 -12.90 -3.95
N LYS A 129 11.35 -14.11 -4.33
CA LYS A 129 12.11 -14.95 -5.26
C LYS A 129 11.24 -15.40 -6.42
N SER A 130 11.79 -15.34 -7.62
CA SER A 130 11.30 -16.00 -8.82
C SER A 130 12.28 -17.08 -9.25
N THR A 131 11.79 -18.17 -9.85
CA THR A 131 12.59 -19.25 -10.44
C THR A 131 12.27 -19.48 -11.92
N ASP A 132 11.55 -18.55 -12.54
CA ASP A 132 11.08 -18.63 -13.92
C ASP A 132 11.31 -17.34 -14.71
N GLY A 133 12.32 -16.55 -14.30
CA GLY A 133 12.70 -15.32 -15.03
C GLY A 133 11.80 -14.12 -14.71
N GLY A 134 11.11 -14.15 -13.58
CA GLY A 134 10.20 -13.10 -13.12
C GLY A 134 8.76 -13.29 -13.55
N GLU A 135 8.39 -14.46 -14.12
CA GLU A 135 6.99 -14.74 -14.49
C GLU A 135 6.10 -14.87 -13.25
N ASN A 136 6.64 -15.45 -12.15
CA ASN A 136 5.95 -15.62 -10.90
C ASN A 136 6.88 -15.39 -9.72
N TRP A 137 6.34 -14.85 -8.63
CA TRP A 137 7.11 -14.51 -7.43
C TRP A 137 6.54 -15.15 -6.17
N GLN A 138 7.44 -15.47 -5.23
CA GLN A 138 7.11 -16.00 -3.92
C GLN A 138 7.84 -15.20 -2.82
N LEU A 139 7.11 -14.84 -1.77
CA LEU A 139 7.69 -14.22 -0.59
C LEU A 139 8.65 -15.19 0.11
N LYS A 140 9.81 -14.69 0.53
CA LYS A 140 10.84 -15.46 1.24
C LYS A 140 11.25 -14.88 2.59
N SER A 141 10.79 -13.67 2.92
CA SER A 141 10.97 -13.12 4.27
C SER A 141 9.95 -13.68 5.25
N ASP A 142 10.32 -13.72 6.53
CA ASP A 142 9.39 -13.99 7.63
C ASP A 142 8.32 -12.87 7.64
N PRO A 143 7.02 -13.22 7.63
CA PRO A 143 5.96 -12.22 7.63
C PRO A 143 5.95 -11.31 8.86
N GLY A 144 6.59 -11.71 9.96
CA GLY A 144 6.64 -10.96 11.21
C GLY A 144 7.81 -10.00 11.40
N ILE A 145 8.68 -9.81 10.39
CA ILE A 145 9.84 -8.91 10.49
C ILE A 145 9.66 -7.60 9.72
N ASN A 146 10.65 -6.70 9.85
CA ASN A 146 10.70 -5.48 9.03
C ASN A 146 10.82 -5.84 7.55
N LEU A 147 9.96 -5.26 6.72
CA LEU A 147 9.81 -5.61 5.32
C LEU A 147 10.65 -4.74 4.36
N ALA A 148 11.41 -3.75 4.84
CA ALA A 148 12.26 -2.91 3.99
C ALA A 148 13.53 -3.65 3.55
N VAL A 149 13.72 -3.87 2.23
CA VAL A 149 14.90 -4.49 1.63
C VAL A 149 15.52 -3.53 0.61
N THR A 150 16.73 -3.05 0.89
CA THR A 150 17.35 -1.95 0.15
C THR A 150 18.45 -2.38 -0.80
N THR A 151 19.04 -3.55 -0.59
CA THR A 151 20.14 -4.09 -1.40
C THR A 151 20.18 -5.60 -1.31
N ILE A 152 20.57 -6.26 -2.41
CA ILE A 152 20.74 -7.71 -2.51
C ILE A 152 22.07 -8.00 -3.19
N ALA A 153 22.87 -8.92 -2.65
CA ALA A 153 24.15 -9.35 -3.21
C ALA A 153 24.32 -10.86 -3.16
N GLN A 154 24.84 -11.44 -4.23
CA GLN A 154 25.24 -12.85 -4.31
C GLN A 154 26.75 -12.98 -4.11
N ASP A 155 27.22 -14.06 -3.49
CA ASP A 155 28.64 -14.43 -3.51
C ASP A 155 28.98 -14.97 -4.92
N PRO A 156 29.77 -14.22 -5.73
CA PRO A 156 30.00 -14.58 -7.14
C PRO A 156 31.03 -15.68 -7.33
N ARG A 157 31.66 -16.16 -6.26
CA ARG A 157 32.73 -17.17 -6.35
C ARG A 157 32.18 -18.53 -6.76
N PRO A 158 32.87 -19.27 -7.62
CA PRO A 158 32.49 -20.64 -8.00
C PRO A 158 32.27 -21.53 -6.76
N GLY A 159 31.11 -22.17 -6.68
CA GLY A 159 30.72 -23.02 -5.56
C GLY A 159 30.12 -22.28 -4.37
N HIS A 160 30.01 -20.95 -4.39
CA HIS A 160 29.43 -20.12 -3.33
C HIS A 160 28.18 -19.37 -3.79
N THR A 161 27.76 -19.48 -5.03
CA THR A 161 26.63 -18.73 -5.61
C THR A 161 25.27 -19.01 -4.94
N HIS A 162 25.17 -20.04 -4.10
CA HIS A 162 24.03 -20.29 -3.25
C HIS A 162 23.97 -19.38 -2.00
N ILE A 163 25.01 -18.58 -1.75
CA ILE A 163 25.10 -17.66 -0.64
C ILE A 163 24.66 -16.27 -1.12
N TRP A 164 23.68 -15.72 -0.39
CA TRP A 164 23.13 -14.41 -0.66
C TRP A 164 23.07 -13.55 0.60
N TYR A 165 23.10 -12.24 0.41
CA TYR A 165 22.93 -11.24 1.46
C TYR A 165 21.90 -10.23 1.05
N TYR A 166 21.09 -9.76 1.99
CA TYR A 166 20.33 -8.53 1.82
C TYR A 166 20.49 -7.60 3.01
N GLY A 167 20.43 -6.29 2.75
CA GLY A 167 20.42 -5.25 3.75
C GLY A 167 19.01 -4.70 3.97
N SER A 168 18.73 -4.29 5.21
CA SER A 168 17.45 -3.72 5.59
C SER A 168 17.59 -2.27 6.06
N GLY A 169 16.46 -1.58 6.15
CA GLY A 169 16.35 -0.18 6.56
C GLY A 169 16.21 0.80 5.39
N GLU A 170 15.08 1.48 5.30
CA GLU A 170 14.77 2.44 4.24
C GLU A 170 14.88 3.87 4.76
N ILE A 171 15.79 4.65 4.18
CA ILE A 171 16.00 6.07 4.51
C ILE A 171 15.38 7.00 3.46
N ARG A 172 14.91 6.47 2.33
CA ARG A 172 14.47 7.24 1.16
C ARG A 172 13.03 6.96 0.75
N GLY A 173 12.33 6.15 1.52
CA GLY A 173 10.99 5.68 1.16
C GLY A 173 9.95 6.77 1.19
N GLU A 174 10.14 7.75 2.02
CA GLU A 174 9.26 8.89 2.15
C GLU A 174 10.12 10.14 2.29
N SER A 175 9.95 11.02 1.40
CA SER A 175 10.75 12.18 1.14
C SER A 175 10.31 13.35 1.97
N GLY A 176 10.51 13.40 3.18
CA GLY A 176 10.41 14.61 3.95
C GLY A 176 11.78 15.01 4.46
N TRP A 177 12.30 16.09 3.98
CA TRP A 177 13.63 16.56 4.31
C TRP A 177 13.88 16.71 5.81
N ASP A 178 12.93 17.27 6.56
CA ASP A 178 13.11 17.49 7.99
C ASP A 178 12.27 16.55 8.87
N ARG A 179 11.12 16.11 8.41
CA ARG A 179 10.16 15.32 9.19
C ARG A 179 10.10 13.86 8.79
N GLY A 180 10.29 13.52 7.51
CA GLY A 180 10.53 12.16 7.03
C GLY A 180 11.78 11.51 7.62
N TYR A 181 12.68 12.32 8.13
CA TYR A 181 13.79 11.91 8.99
C TYR A 181 13.33 11.09 10.20
N ARG A 182 12.12 11.28 10.67
CA ARG A 182 11.55 10.65 11.86
C ARG A 182 10.64 9.48 11.56
N SER A 183 10.17 9.32 10.33
CA SER A 183 9.32 8.20 9.87
C SER A 183 10.09 7.07 9.21
N ARG A 184 11.41 7.01 9.35
CA ARG A 184 12.28 6.02 8.73
C ARG A 184 11.95 4.61 9.20
N ASN A 185 11.94 3.69 8.25
CA ASN A 185 11.96 2.27 8.56
C ASN A 185 13.37 1.86 8.95
N TYR A 186 13.67 1.88 10.25
CA TYR A 186 14.94 1.37 10.75
C TYR A 186 15.12 -0.08 10.35
N GLY A 187 16.33 -0.43 9.91
CA GLY A 187 16.71 -1.79 9.57
C GLY A 187 16.76 -2.69 10.79
N THR A 188 16.71 -3.96 10.53
CA THR A 188 16.90 -5.02 11.51
C THR A 188 18.22 -5.76 11.30
N GLY A 189 19.13 -5.12 10.53
CA GLY A 189 20.45 -5.63 10.21
C GLY A 189 20.58 -6.21 8.80
N ILE A 190 21.59 -7.06 8.63
CA ILE A 190 21.88 -7.79 7.39
C ILE A 190 21.42 -9.25 7.54
N TYR A 191 20.83 -9.77 6.48
CA TYR A 191 20.38 -11.15 6.41
C TYR A 191 21.23 -11.94 5.43
N ARG A 192 21.47 -13.20 5.75
CA ARG A 192 22.19 -14.15 4.90
C ARG A 192 21.30 -15.36 4.58
N SER A 193 21.36 -15.80 3.33
CA SER A 193 20.86 -17.09 2.88
C SER A 193 22.04 -17.98 2.50
N THR A 194 21.95 -19.28 2.79
CA THR A 194 22.91 -20.31 2.37
C THR A 194 22.26 -21.41 1.53
N ASP A 195 21.02 -21.19 1.10
CA ASP A 195 20.19 -22.14 0.35
C ASP A 195 19.58 -21.51 -0.90
N ASN A 196 20.31 -20.58 -1.53
CA ASN A 196 19.92 -19.88 -2.75
C ASN A 196 18.67 -18.99 -2.56
N GLY A 197 18.53 -18.34 -1.40
CA GLY A 197 17.46 -17.39 -1.13
C GLY A 197 16.12 -18.03 -0.75
N GLU A 198 16.09 -19.33 -0.38
CA GLU A 198 14.87 -20.00 0.10
C GLU A 198 14.56 -19.63 1.54
N SER A 199 15.59 -19.53 2.39
CA SER A 199 15.46 -19.09 3.78
C SER A 199 16.54 -18.08 4.15
N TRP A 200 16.28 -17.29 5.17
CA TRP A 200 17.12 -16.16 5.57
C TRP A 200 17.31 -16.12 7.08
N GLU A 201 18.55 -15.89 7.50
CA GLU A 201 18.92 -15.66 8.90
C GLU A 201 19.53 -14.27 9.07
N VAL A 202 19.17 -13.55 10.13
CA VAL A 202 19.82 -12.29 10.47
C VAL A 202 21.22 -12.55 11.00
N LEU A 203 22.20 -11.76 10.56
CA LEU A 203 23.56 -11.80 11.10
C LEU A 203 23.59 -11.13 12.48
N PRO A 204 23.85 -11.85 13.58
CA PRO A 204 23.59 -11.36 14.93
C PRO A 204 24.35 -10.07 15.30
N ASN A 205 25.57 -9.91 14.77
CA ASN A 205 26.40 -8.75 15.04
C ASN A 205 26.06 -7.51 14.18
N THR A 206 25.01 -7.59 13.36
CA THR A 206 24.46 -6.47 12.57
C THR A 206 23.09 -6.01 13.05
N VAL A 207 22.52 -6.71 14.04
CA VAL A 207 21.22 -6.32 14.62
C VAL A 207 21.42 -5.06 15.46
N PRO A 208 20.75 -3.95 15.16
CA PRO A 208 20.85 -2.71 15.92
C PRO A 208 20.47 -2.92 17.39
N GLY A 209 21.28 -2.36 18.28
CA GLY A 209 21.07 -2.54 19.72
C GLY A 209 19.92 -1.73 20.31
N ASN A 210 19.62 -0.59 19.67
CA ASN A 210 18.52 0.28 20.06
C ASN A 210 17.68 0.66 18.82
N PRO A 211 16.53 0.01 18.59
CA PRO A 211 15.70 0.30 17.43
C PRO A 211 15.04 1.68 17.47
N THR A 212 15.27 2.48 18.53
CA THR A 212 14.64 3.79 18.72
C THR A 212 15.58 4.96 18.42
N SER A 213 16.82 4.70 18.03
CA SER A 213 17.80 5.75 17.72
C SER A 213 18.66 5.35 16.54
N TRP A 214 19.09 6.33 15.77
CA TRP A 214 20.11 6.13 14.74
C TRP A 214 21.49 6.16 15.37
N ASP A 215 21.89 5.09 16.00
CA ASP A 215 23.14 4.96 16.74
C ASP A 215 23.97 3.74 16.35
N ASP A 216 23.45 2.89 15.48
CA ASP A 216 24.12 1.71 14.97
C ASP A 216 24.50 1.85 13.48
N ALA A 217 25.59 1.20 13.11
CA ALA A 217 26.08 1.20 11.74
C ALA A 217 25.10 0.52 10.76
N PHE A 218 24.29 -0.40 11.23
CA PHE A 218 23.41 -1.24 10.41
C PHE A 218 21.93 -0.86 10.49
N ASP A 219 21.62 0.32 11.05
CA ASP A 219 20.27 0.88 11.02
C ASP A 219 19.77 1.12 9.59
N PHE A 220 20.68 1.50 8.67
CA PHE A 220 20.36 1.76 7.27
C PHE A 220 21.47 1.24 6.37
N VAL A 221 21.27 0.04 5.82
CA VAL A 221 22.19 -0.58 4.86
C VAL A 221 21.86 -0.11 3.46
N HIS A 222 22.79 0.59 2.81
CA HIS A 222 22.57 1.18 1.49
C HIS A 222 22.93 0.23 0.35
N ARG A 223 24.12 -0.38 0.42
CA ARG A 223 24.62 -1.32 -0.58
C ARG A 223 25.48 -2.40 0.05
N ILE A 224 25.32 -3.62 -0.45
CA ILE A 224 26.19 -4.76 -0.16
C ILE A 224 26.83 -5.21 -1.47
N VAL A 225 28.13 -5.51 -1.46
CA VAL A 225 28.85 -6.20 -2.54
C VAL A 225 29.73 -7.29 -1.96
N VAL A 226 29.95 -8.36 -2.73
CA VAL A 226 30.84 -9.47 -2.33
C VAL A 226 32.00 -9.55 -3.31
N SER A 227 33.23 -9.57 -2.79
CA SER A 227 34.45 -9.66 -3.59
C SER A 227 34.49 -10.99 -4.36
N PRO A 228 34.65 -10.97 -5.70
CA PRO A 228 34.73 -12.20 -6.48
C PRO A 228 36.06 -12.94 -6.29
N THR A 229 37.06 -12.28 -5.71
CA THR A 229 38.39 -12.85 -5.50
C THR A 229 38.58 -13.41 -4.09
N THR A 230 38.09 -12.70 -3.06
CA THR A 230 38.32 -13.06 -1.66
C THR A 230 37.05 -13.62 -0.99
N GLY A 231 35.86 -13.20 -1.42
CA GLY A 231 34.58 -13.46 -0.76
C GLY A 231 34.34 -12.53 0.43
N SER A 232 35.16 -11.51 0.62
CA SER A 232 34.91 -10.46 1.58
C SER A 232 33.59 -9.76 1.28
N VAL A 233 32.76 -9.56 2.29
CA VAL A 233 31.47 -8.86 2.19
C VAL A 233 31.68 -7.41 2.57
N PHE A 234 31.40 -6.50 1.65
CA PHE A 234 31.50 -5.07 1.88
C PHE A 234 30.11 -4.45 1.97
N VAL A 235 29.98 -3.51 2.90
CA VAL A 235 28.71 -2.84 3.20
C VAL A 235 28.93 -1.33 3.23
N ALA A 236 28.21 -0.62 2.38
CA ALA A 236 28.09 0.82 2.45
C ALA A 236 26.85 1.18 3.27
N ASN A 237 27.07 1.82 4.39
CA ASN A 237 26.01 2.25 5.30
C ASN A 237 25.76 3.74 5.21
N ASN A 238 24.53 4.15 5.45
CA ASN A 238 24.24 5.54 5.67
C ASN A 238 24.80 6.00 7.03
N ALA A 239 25.41 7.16 7.03
CA ALA A 239 25.97 7.86 8.20
C ALA A 239 27.25 7.29 8.84
N THR A 240 27.72 6.11 8.49
CA THR A 240 28.89 5.54 9.17
C THR A 240 30.07 5.24 8.24
N GLY A 241 29.85 4.75 7.02
CA GLY A 241 30.90 4.52 6.03
C GLY A 241 30.87 3.13 5.40
N ILE A 242 32.07 2.63 5.05
CA ILE A 242 32.26 1.34 4.39
C ILE A 242 32.83 0.34 5.38
N TYR A 243 32.15 -0.79 5.52
CA TYR A 243 32.53 -1.91 6.38
C TYR A 243 32.90 -3.14 5.55
N ARG A 244 33.75 -4.03 6.12
CA ARG A 244 34.13 -5.32 5.56
C ARG A 244 33.97 -6.43 6.57
N SER A 245 33.46 -7.55 6.12
CA SER A 245 33.56 -8.85 6.77
C SER A 245 34.44 -9.78 5.91
N THR A 246 35.31 -10.55 6.57
CA THR A 246 36.14 -11.59 5.94
C THR A 246 35.73 -13.02 6.40
N ASP A 247 34.68 -13.11 7.19
CA ASP A 247 34.19 -14.34 7.80
C ASP A 247 32.72 -14.64 7.45
N GLY A 248 32.28 -14.19 6.27
CA GLY A 248 30.92 -14.46 5.76
C GLY A 248 29.83 -13.64 6.43
N GLY A 249 30.18 -12.49 7.03
CA GLY A 249 29.22 -11.60 7.66
C GLY A 249 29.12 -11.75 9.18
N GLU A 250 29.89 -12.66 9.80
CA GLU A 250 29.83 -12.84 11.24
C GLU A 250 30.38 -11.60 12.00
N ASN A 251 31.45 -10.96 11.49
CA ASN A 251 32.00 -9.74 12.06
C ASN A 251 32.33 -8.72 10.97
N PHE A 252 32.13 -7.43 11.27
CA PHE A 252 32.42 -6.32 10.36
C PHE A 252 33.40 -5.34 10.99
N ALA A 253 34.34 -4.86 10.17
CA ALA A 253 35.28 -3.80 10.53
C ALA A 253 35.07 -2.56 9.65
N LEU A 254 35.07 -1.37 10.24
CA LEU A 254 35.01 -0.11 9.50
C LEU A 254 36.36 0.11 8.78
N LEU A 255 36.29 0.33 7.47
CA LEU A 255 37.45 0.56 6.60
C LEU A 255 37.61 2.02 6.16
N LEU A 256 36.48 2.67 5.82
CA LEU A 256 36.47 4.02 5.29
C LEU A 256 35.28 4.78 5.88
N GLY A 257 35.49 6.02 6.35
CA GLY A 257 34.41 6.89 6.82
C GLY A 257 34.55 7.39 8.25
N ALA A 258 34.99 6.65 9.18
CA ALA A 258 35.17 7.07 10.58
C ALA A 258 34.12 8.10 11.08
N VAL A 259 34.50 9.04 11.94
CA VAL A 259 33.65 9.96 12.71
C VAL A 259 32.85 10.99 11.87
N ALA A 260 33.00 11.00 10.52
CA ALA A 260 32.47 12.10 9.71
C ALA A 260 30.94 12.03 9.44
N GLN A 261 30.30 10.89 9.67
CA GLN A 261 28.84 10.71 9.54
C GLN A 261 28.29 11.13 8.16
N HIS A 262 28.94 10.66 7.08
CA HIS A 262 28.49 10.87 5.70
C HIS A 262 27.12 10.21 5.46
N LEU A 263 26.12 10.99 5.11
CA LEU A 263 24.73 10.52 5.04
C LEU A 263 24.52 9.45 3.97
N TYR A 264 25.19 9.55 2.83
CA TYR A 264 25.09 8.56 1.74
C TYR A 264 26.48 8.04 1.38
N ASN A 265 26.62 6.73 1.39
CA ASN A 265 27.81 6.04 0.92
C ASN A 265 27.38 5.00 -0.13
N ASP A 266 28.22 4.79 -1.14
CA ASP A 266 28.04 3.71 -2.11
C ASP A 266 29.36 2.99 -2.36
N ILE A 267 29.28 1.70 -2.82
CA ILE A 267 30.42 0.86 -3.09
C ILE A 267 30.16 -0.03 -4.30
N ALA A 268 31.19 -0.24 -5.14
CA ALA A 268 31.20 -1.18 -6.24
C ALA A 268 32.47 -2.01 -6.19
N VAL A 269 32.42 -3.25 -6.74
CA VAL A 269 33.58 -4.14 -6.87
C VAL A 269 33.69 -4.61 -8.31
N SER A 270 34.90 -4.58 -8.86
CA SER A 270 35.20 -5.12 -10.20
C SER A 270 35.33 -6.65 -10.18
N SER A 271 35.30 -7.28 -11.37
CA SER A 271 35.59 -8.72 -11.54
C SER A 271 36.97 -9.12 -11.04
N GLU A 272 37.90 -8.18 -10.92
CA GLU A 272 39.28 -8.38 -10.46
C GLU A 272 39.45 -8.09 -8.95
N GLY A 273 38.38 -7.65 -8.25
CA GLY A 273 38.39 -7.33 -6.81
C GLY A 273 38.83 -5.90 -6.49
N VAL A 274 38.97 -5.02 -7.49
CA VAL A 274 39.16 -3.58 -7.26
C VAL A 274 37.88 -2.99 -6.70
N LEU A 275 37.99 -2.24 -5.59
CA LEU A 275 36.90 -1.55 -4.93
C LEU A 275 36.87 -0.07 -5.27
N LEU A 276 35.68 0.42 -5.60
CA LEU A 276 35.38 1.85 -5.63
C LEU A 276 34.37 2.18 -4.56
N ALA A 277 34.61 3.27 -3.81
CA ALA A 277 33.65 3.78 -2.86
C ALA A 277 33.43 5.28 -3.09
N VAL A 278 32.24 5.76 -2.82
CA VAL A 278 31.93 7.20 -2.78
C VAL A 278 31.29 7.54 -1.46
N GLN A 279 31.75 8.63 -0.86
CA GLN A 279 31.18 9.20 0.35
C GLN A 279 30.62 10.57 0.05
N SER A 280 29.35 10.79 0.44
CA SER A 280 28.69 12.09 0.34
C SER A 280 29.43 13.16 1.12
N SER A 281 29.33 14.42 0.71
CA SER A 281 29.76 15.56 1.56
C SER A 281 28.71 15.88 2.62
N LEU A 282 27.44 15.52 2.41
CA LEU A 282 26.34 15.77 3.33
C LEU A 282 26.45 14.88 4.58
N ARG A 283 26.33 15.49 5.74
CA ARG A 283 26.32 14.82 7.05
C ARG A 283 24.90 14.64 7.56
N ILE A 284 24.74 13.77 8.55
CA ILE A 284 23.47 13.51 9.23
C ILE A 284 22.86 14.77 9.88
N ASP A 285 23.68 15.74 10.26
CA ASP A 285 23.25 17.01 10.86
C ASP A 285 22.91 18.10 9.81
N GLY A 286 22.88 17.74 8.52
CA GLY A 286 22.63 18.66 7.41
C GLY A 286 23.83 19.54 7.03
N THR A 287 24.95 19.46 7.74
CA THR A 287 26.17 20.17 7.37
C THR A 287 26.99 19.42 6.32
N HIS A 288 27.97 20.08 5.71
CA HIS A 288 28.86 19.47 4.74
C HIS A 288 30.28 19.26 5.30
N THR A 289 30.89 18.16 4.88
CA THR A 289 32.26 17.79 5.14
C THR A 289 32.97 17.38 3.84
N THR A 290 34.22 16.98 3.89
CA THR A 290 34.93 16.48 2.71
C THR A 290 34.43 15.06 2.37
N GLY A 291 33.70 14.96 1.28
CA GLY A 291 33.35 13.70 0.62
C GLY A 291 34.29 13.42 -0.56
N GLY A 292 34.02 12.38 -1.34
CA GLY A 292 34.76 12.07 -2.56
C GLY A 292 34.73 10.62 -2.98
N ILE A 293 35.55 10.29 -3.99
CA ILE A 293 35.67 8.99 -4.58
C ILE A 293 37.00 8.35 -4.18
N TYR A 294 36.95 7.10 -3.77
CA TYR A 294 38.06 6.33 -3.22
C TYR A 294 38.22 5.00 -3.96
N ARG A 295 39.47 4.56 -4.12
CA ARG A 295 39.85 3.27 -4.73
C ARG A 295 40.67 2.45 -3.74
N SER A 296 40.43 1.14 -3.72
CA SER A 296 41.29 0.15 -3.08
C SER A 296 41.57 -1.02 -4.01
N ASP A 297 42.85 -1.40 -4.11
CA ASP A 297 43.36 -2.52 -4.91
C ASP A 297 43.76 -3.71 -4.02
N ASN A 298 43.46 -3.69 -2.72
CA ASN A 298 43.91 -4.67 -1.74
C ASN A 298 42.79 -5.04 -0.77
N ASP A 299 41.62 -5.35 -1.30
CA ASP A 299 40.45 -5.81 -0.52
C ASP A 299 40.02 -4.85 0.60
N GLY A 300 40.27 -3.53 0.41
CA GLY A 300 39.90 -2.49 1.37
C GLY A 300 40.92 -2.23 2.49
N ASP A 301 42.08 -2.88 2.51
CA ASP A 301 43.09 -2.66 3.55
C ASP A 301 43.69 -1.25 3.50
N SER A 302 43.69 -0.63 2.33
CA SER A 302 44.06 0.78 2.18
C SER A 302 43.26 1.42 1.03
N TRP A 303 43.04 2.73 1.15
CA TRP A 303 42.26 3.53 0.21
C TRP A 303 43.07 4.74 -0.27
N SER A 304 42.98 4.99 -1.57
CA SER A 304 43.50 6.21 -2.20
C SER A 304 42.34 7.07 -2.70
N THR A 305 42.42 8.39 -2.55
CA THR A 305 41.45 9.29 -3.18
C THR A 305 41.74 9.41 -4.66
N ILE A 306 40.67 9.23 -5.47
CA ILE A 306 40.71 9.44 -6.92
C ILE A 306 39.69 10.48 -7.37
N THR A 307 39.21 11.31 -6.41
CA THR A 307 38.22 12.36 -6.65
C THR A 307 38.71 13.33 -7.72
N PRO A 308 38.03 13.47 -8.87
CA PRO A 308 38.40 14.41 -9.92
C PRO A 308 38.27 15.86 -9.45
N GLY A 309 39.12 16.77 -9.98
CA GLY A 309 39.02 18.18 -9.72
C GLY A 309 37.71 18.86 -10.18
N THR A 310 36.98 18.21 -11.09
CA THR A 310 35.67 18.62 -11.57
C THR A 310 34.51 18.09 -10.72
N PHE A 311 34.80 17.18 -9.79
CA PHE A 311 33.78 16.60 -8.92
C PHE A 311 33.27 17.67 -7.92
N PRO A 312 31.95 17.74 -7.64
CA PRO A 312 31.40 18.80 -6.80
C PRO A 312 31.91 18.67 -5.36
N ASN A 313 32.38 19.79 -4.80
CA ASN A 313 32.85 19.86 -3.40
C ASN A 313 31.72 19.62 -2.39
N GLN A 314 30.52 20.06 -2.73
CA GLN A 314 29.30 19.74 -1.98
C GLN A 314 28.41 18.87 -2.84
N HIS A 315 28.02 17.75 -2.30
CA HIS A 315 27.14 16.80 -2.97
C HIS A 315 26.41 15.92 -1.95
N HIS A 316 25.27 15.48 -2.37
CA HIS A 316 24.44 14.56 -1.60
C HIS A 316 24.73 13.11 -2.01
N ARG A 317 23.81 12.44 -2.69
CA ARG A 317 23.96 11.04 -3.09
C ARG A 317 24.75 10.91 -4.38
N SER A 318 25.65 9.95 -4.39
CA SER A 318 26.27 9.45 -5.61
C SER A 318 26.11 7.93 -5.70
N ILE A 319 26.00 7.41 -6.93
CA ILE A 319 26.00 5.97 -7.22
C ILE A 319 27.10 5.63 -8.20
N LEU A 320 27.64 4.40 -8.06
CA LEU A 320 28.78 3.87 -8.81
C LEU A 320 28.38 2.70 -9.70
N ALA A 321 28.97 2.62 -10.91
CA ALA A 321 28.93 1.43 -11.75
C ALA A 321 30.31 1.22 -12.41
N ILE A 322 30.86 0.01 -12.28
CA ILE A 322 32.07 -0.43 -12.99
C ILE A 322 31.66 -1.22 -14.23
N ALA A 323 32.29 -0.99 -15.37
CA ALA A 323 31.98 -1.70 -16.60
C ALA A 323 32.39 -3.18 -16.48
N PRO A 324 31.50 -4.16 -16.68
CA PRO A 324 31.85 -5.56 -16.53
C PRO A 324 32.86 -6.07 -17.56
N SER A 325 32.84 -5.53 -18.81
CA SER A 325 33.75 -5.89 -19.89
C SER A 325 35.10 -5.19 -19.84
N ASP A 326 35.20 -4.10 -19.08
CA ASP A 326 36.44 -3.35 -18.89
C ASP A 326 36.50 -2.78 -17.46
N PRO A 327 37.10 -3.53 -16.51
CA PRO A 327 37.12 -3.14 -15.09
C PRO A 327 37.90 -1.86 -14.80
N GLU A 328 38.63 -1.31 -15.78
CA GLU A 328 39.30 -0.02 -15.67
C GLU A 328 38.37 1.16 -15.98
N ILE A 329 37.15 0.92 -16.46
CA ILE A 329 36.17 1.96 -16.74
C ILE A 329 35.07 1.92 -15.68
N ALA A 330 34.81 3.10 -15.09
CA ALA A 330 33.71 3.28 -14.15
C ALA A 330 32.95 4.58 -14.40
N TYR A 331 31.72 4.63 -13.88
CA TYR A 331 30.86 5.80 -13.96
C TYR A 331 30.33 6.20 -12.59
N VAL A 332 30.14 7.52 -12.42
CA VAL A 332 29.59 8.10 -11.18
C VAL A 332 28.47 9.06 -11.54
N LEU A 333 27.26 8.79 -11.06
CA LEU A 333 26.13 9.72 -11.13
C LEU A 333 25.95 10.37 -9.75
N THR A 334 25.87 11.70 -9.71
CA THR A 334 25.86 12.47 -8.45
C THR A 334 24.78 13.54 -8.47
N TYR A 335 23.92 13.57 -7.47
CA TYR A 335 23.06 14.72 -7.15
C TYR A 335 23.80 15.64 -6.18
N THR A 336 23.86 16.94 -6.50
CA THR A 336 24.64 17.89 -5.69
C THR A 336 23.88 18.44 -4.48
N GLY A 337 22.57 18.26 -4.44
CA GLY A 337 21.70 18.92 -3.47
C GLY A 337 21.28 20.31 -3.89
N SER A 338 21.67 20.74 -5.09
CA SER A 338 21.36 22.06 -5.61
C SER A 338 20.33 22.01 -6.73
N ILE A 339 19.57 23.09 -6.87
CA ILE A 339 18.60 23.28 -7.94
C ILE A 339 18.96 24.54 -8.69
N PHE A 340 18.99 24.49 -10.02
CA PHE A 340 19.20 25.64 -10.87
C PHE A 340 18.01 26.63 -10.82
N ALA A 341 18.24 27.89 -11.22
CA ALA A 341 17.20 28.91 -11.23
C ALA A 341 15.97 28.59 -12.10
N ASN A 342 16.09 27.63 -13.02
CA ASN A 342 15.00 27.11 -13.84
C ASN A 342 14.25 25.93 -13.19
N GLY A 343 14.53 25.59 -11.93
CA GLY A 343 13.90 24.51 -11.20
C GLY A 343 14.52 23.11 -11.40
N ARG A 344 15.53 22.97 -12.28
CA ARG A 344 16.19 21.68 -12.52
C ARG A 344 17.18 21.33 -11.42
N GLU A 345 17.26 20.05 -11.11
CA GLU A 345 18.28 19.49 -10.24
C GLU A 345 19.69 19.60 -10.87
N ASP A 346 20.68 19.90 -10.06
CA ASP A 346 22.10 19.87 -10.46
C ASP A 346 22.65 18.45 -10.31
N VAL A 347 22.52 17.65 -11.38
CA VAL A 347 23.01 16.28 -11.48
C VAL A 347 24.33 16.27 -12.27
N ARG A 348 25.34 15.57 -11.75
CA ARG A 348 26.66 15.45 -12.32
C ARG A 348 26.94 14.02 -12.75
N PHE A 349 27.67 13.86 -13.87
CA PHE A 349 28.05 12.56 -14.41
C PHE A 349 29.50 12.53 -14.83
N HIS A 350 30.26 11.58 -14.29
CA HIS A 350 31.68 11.42 -14.58
C HIS A 350 31.97 10.02 -15.10
N LYS A 351 32.80 9.91 -16.18
CA LYS A 351 33.50 8.69 -16.56
C LYS A 351 34.86 8.69 -15.93
N LEU A 352 35.22 7.60 -15.26
CA LEU A 352 36.53 7.37 -14.66
C LEU A 352 37.27 6.34 -15.48
N ASP A 353 38.52 6.64 -15.82
CA ASP A 353 39.49 5.67 -16.34
C ASP A 353 40.46 5.36 -15.17
N LEU A 354 40.28 4.20 -14.59
CA LEU A 354 41.03 3.76 -13.40
C LEU A 354 42.45 3.36 -13.73
N GLY A 355 42.69 2.91 -14.98
CA GLY A 355 44.01 2.53 -15.45
C GLY A 355 44.94 3.74 -15.65
N SER A 356 44.44 4.80 -16.28
CA SER A 356 45.19 6.04 -16.49
C SER A 356 45.10 6.99 -15.29
N GLY A 357 44.13 6.81 -14.39
CA GLY A 357 43.83 7.72 -13.28
C GLY A 357 43.19 9.03 -13.75
N THR A 358 42.56 9.03 -14.94
CA THR A 358 41.91 10.24 -15.49
C THR A 358 40.40 10.18 -15.32
N ALA A 359 39.73 11.33 -15.40
CA ALA A 359 38.30 11.44 -15.35
C ALA A 359 37.77 12.49 -16.32
N GLU A 360 36.60 12.20 -16.90
CA GLU A 360 35.88 13.11 -17.79
C GLU A 360 34.56 13.55 -17.14
N ASP A 361 34.33 14.85 -17.08
CA ASP A 361 33.02 15.41 -16.72
C ASP A 361 32.13 15.41 -17.95
N ARG A 362 31.08 14.58 -17.93
CA ARG A 362 30.09 14.42 -18.99
C ARG A 362 28.71 15.00 -18.62
N SER A 363 28.64 15.78 -17.54
CA SER A 363 27.39 16.33 -17.01
C SER A 363 26.62 17.18 -18.02
N SER A 364 27.35 17.91 -18.89
CA SER A 364 26.71 18.74 -19.92
C SER A 364 26.02 17.95 -21.03
N ASN A 365 26.29 16.66 -21.12
CA ASN A 365 25.74 15.76 -22.14
C ASN A 365 24.60 14.88 -21.60
N LEU A 366 24.23 15.05 -20.33
CA LEU A 366 23.06 14.36 -19.78
C LEU A 366 21.78 14.79 -20.53
N PRO A 367 20.79 13.90 -20.67
CA PRO A 367 19.52 14.21 -21.32
C PRO A 367 18.86 15.46 -20.74
N ASP A 368 18.50 16.38 -21.63
CA ASP A 368 17.77 17.62 -21.35
C ASP A 368 16.99 18.03 -22.61
N PHE A 369 15.82 17.45 -22.79
CA PHE A 369 15.00 17.72 -23.97
C PHE A 369 14.14 18.97 -23.75
N PRO A 370 14.14 19.94 -24.71
CA PRO A 370 13.43 21.20 -24.55
C PRO A 370 11.90 21.04 -24.65
N GLY A 371 11.20 21.91 -23.96
CA GLY A 371 9.74 22.11 -24.11
C GLY A 371 8.89 21.35 -23.10
N THR A 372 9.47 20.83 -22.04
CA THR A 372 8.81 20.03 -21.02
C THR A 372 8.73 20.76 -19.69
N ASN A 373 7.71 20.45 -18.90
CA ASN A 373 7.69 20.81 -17.49
C ASN A 373 8.90 20.17 -16.82
N TRP A 374 9.65 20.94 -16.02
CA TRP A 374 10.85 20.46 -15.32
C TRP A 374 10.57 19.25 -14.41
N ALA A 375 9.35 19.14 -13.89
CA ALA A 375 8.94 18.02 -13.00
C ALA A 375 8.70 16.70 -13.75
N VAL A 376 8.49 16.72 -15.06
CA VAL A 376 8.10 15.55 -15.86
C VAL A 376 8.77 15.49 -17.23
N GLY A 377 9.70 16.41 -17.48
CA GLY A 377 10.43 16.45 -18.73
C GLY A 377 11.45 15.32 -18.83
N PRO A 378 11.83 14.91 -20.05
CA PRO A 378 12.87 13.90 -20.26
C PRO A 378 14.26 14.51 -19.96
N SER A 379 14.48 14.87 -18.72
CA SER A 379 15.77 15.22 -18.11
C SER A 379 16.08 14.27 -16.95
N VAL A 380 17.35 14.22 -16.55
CA VAL A 380 17.74 13.39 -15.40
C VAL A 380 17.32 14.12 -14.12
N ILE A 381 16.26 13.65 -13.49
CA ILE A 381 15.73 14.16 -12.23
C ILE A 381 15.76 13.01 -11.23
N THR A 382 16.33 13.25 -10.06
CA THR A 382 16.58 12.23 -9.01
C THR A 382 15.58 12.31 -7.87
N LEU A 383 14.65 13.25 -7.92
CA LEU A 383 13.74 13.58 -6.81
C LEU A 383 14.48 13.74 -5.48
N GLY A 384 15.50 14.58 -5.47
CA GLY A 384 16.24 14.91 -4.25
C GLY A 384 16.94 13.71 -3.60
N ASN A 385 17.54 12.79 -4.36
CA ASN A 385 18.18 11.52 -3.96
C ASN A 385 17.28 10.26 -4.00
N TYR A 386 16.00 10.40 -4.26
CA TYR A 386 15.04 9.29 -4.18
C TYR A 386 15.24 8.24 -5.30
N ALA A 387 15.12 8.66 -6.54
CA ALA A 387 15.23 7.81 -7.73
C ALA A 387 16.63 7.95 -8.36
N MET A 388 17.47 6.94 -8.20
CA MET A 388 18.79 6.87 -8.83
C MET A 388 19.15 5.42 -9.13
N ALA A 389 19.29 5.07 -10.41
CA ALA A 389 19.74 3.76 -10.88
C ALA A 389 20.78 3.93 -11.98
N MET A 390 21.77 3.03 -12.04
CA MET A 390 22.77 3.02 -13.11
C MET A 390 23.32 1.62 -13.31
N ALA A 391 23.49 1.23 -14.59
CA ALA A 391 24.18 0.01 -14.98
C ALA A 391 24.93 0.20 -16.28
N VAL A 392 26.04 -0.53 -16.45
CA VAL A 392 26.79 -0.62 -17.69
C VAL A 392 26.53 -1.97 -18.34
N LYS A 393 26.31 -1.98 -19.66
CA LYS A 393 26.04 -3.21 -20.44
C LYS A 393 27.22 -4.19 -20.31
N PRO A 394 26.98 -5.47 -20.09
CA PRO A 394 28.06 -6.43 -19.80
C PRO A 394 29.14 -6.59 -20.86
N ASP A 395 28.84 -6.33 -22.12
CA ASP A 395 29.76 -6.51 -23.27
C ASP A 395 30.20 -5.21 -23.94
N ASP A 396 29.75 -4.05 -23.43
CA ASP A 396 30.09 -2.75 -23.98
C ASP A 396 30.30 -1.71 -22.84
N PRO A 397 31.54 -1.29 -22.56
CA PRO A 397 31.85 -0.37 -21.46
C PRO A 397 31.33 1.05 -21.69
N ASP A 398 30.95 1.41 -22.92
CA ASP A 398 30.37 2.72 -23.24
C ASP A 398 28.84 2.70 -23.37
N PHE A 399 28.20 1.53 -23.24
CA PHE A 399 26.76 1.45 -23.19
C PHE A 399 26.26 1.57 -21.74
N VAL A 400 25.75 2.75 -21.40
CA VAL A 400 25.30 3.10 -20.03
C VAL A 400 23.80 3.29 -20.01
N VAL A 401 23.14 2.68 -19.02
CA VAL A 401 21.74 2.98 -18.64
C VAL A 401 21.75 3.72 -17.32
N LEU A 402 21.05 4.85 -17.27
CA LEU A 402 20.87 5.63 -16.04
C LEU A 402 19.41 6.04 -15.85
N GLY A 403 18.99 6.02 -14.60
CA GLY A 403 17.62 6.34 -14.18
C GLY A 403 17.58 7.40 -13.09
N GLY A 404 16.63 8.25 -13.22
CA GLY A 404 16.02 9.08 -12.21
C GLY A 404 14.52 8.77 -12.20
N ILE A 405 13.65 9.78 -12.29
CA ILE A 405 12.21 9.56 -12.61
C ILE A 405 12.10 8.79 -13.94
N THR A 406 12.87 9.19 -14.91
CA THR A 406 12.88 8.63 -16.28
C THR A 406 14.14 7.80 -16.50
N LEU A 407 14.04 6.78 -17.33
CA LEU A 407 15.14 5.87 -17.66
C LEU A 407 15.74 6.21 -19.03
N PHE A 408 17.05 6.34 -19.08
CA PHE A 408 17.81 6.71 -20.28
C PHE A 408 18.91 5.70 -20.60
N ARG A 409 19.30 5.62 -21.87
CA ARG A 409 20.51 4.91 -22.32
C ARG A 409 21.41 5.83 -23.14
N SER A 410 22.69 5.53 -23.12
CA SER A 410 23.71 6.05 -24.03
C SER A 410 24.54 4.91 -24.60
N THR A 411 24.93 5.01 -25.86
CA THR A 411 25.81 4.03 -26.53
C THR A 411 27.26 4.52 -26.65
N ASP A 412 27.56 5.69 -26.07
CA ASP A 412 28.91 6.28 -26.03
C ASP A 412 29.28 6.78 -24.61
N GLY A 413 28.53 6.30 -23.58
CA GLY A 413 28.71 6.71 -22.19
C GLY A 413 28.44 8.18 -21.96
N PHE A 414 27.56 8.80 -22.72
CA PHE A 414 27.28 10.23 -22.74
C PHE A 414 28.50 11.09 -23.09
N ALA A 415 29.41 10.59 -23.98
CA ALA A 415 30.49 11.40 -24.55
C ALA A 415 29.95 12.53 -25.43
N SER A 416 28.77 12.29 -26.03
CA SER A 416 28.05 13.27 -26.86
C SER A 416 26.68 13.55 -26.26
N PRO A 417 26.11 14.75 -26.48
CA PRO A 417 24.74 15.06 -26.05
C PRO A 417 23.72 14.19 -26.81
N PRO A 418 22.56 13.88 -26.22
CA PRO A 418 21.51 13.09 -26.84
C PRO A 418 21.03 13.66 -28.18
N PRO A 419 20.67 12.81 -29.17
CA PRO A 419 20.12 13.28 -30.43
C PRO A 419 18.71 13.85 -30.25
N VAL A 420 18.56 15.17 -30.41
CA VAL A 420 17.28 15.88 -30.20
C VAL A 420 16.14 15.42 -31.13
N LEU A 421 16.47 14.88 -32.30
CA LEU A 421 15.46 14.45 -33.32
C LEU A 421 15.07 12.96 -33.18
N ASP A 422 15.75 12.19 -32.35
CA ASP A 422 15.47 10.78 -32.10
C ASP A 422 15.41 10.52 -30.58
N LEU A 423 14.30 10.95 -29.97
CA LEU A 423 14.06 10.81 -28.52
C LEU A 423 14.30 9.37 -28.05
N TYR A 424 13.79 8.38 -28.79
CA TYR A 424 13.91 6.97 -28.43
C TYR A 424 15.32 6.37 -28.62
N ALA A 425 16.27 7.11 -29.16
CA ALA A 425 17.67 6.72 -29.09
C ALA A 425 18.18 6.73 -27.64
N THR A 426 17.63 7.60 -26.81
CA THR A 426 18.08 7.84 -25.44
C THR A 426 17.01 7.52 -24.41
N LEU A 427 15.76 7.97 -24.60
CA LEU A 427 14.64 7.70 -23.68
C LEU A 427 14.17 6.25 -23.83
N ILE A 428 14.17 5.49 -22.73
CA ILE A 428 13.81 4.07 -22.74
C ILE A 428 12.77 3.66 -21.69
N GLY A 429 12.33 4.53 -20.79
CA GLY A 429 11.31 4.22 -19.77
C GLY A 429 10.97 5.40 -18.89
N GLY A 430 10.01 5.25 -17.98
CA GLY A 430 9.52 6.30 -17.10
C GLY A 430 8.51 7.23 -17.78
N TYR A 431 8.61 8.53 -17.55
CA TYR A 431 7.76 9.49 -18.22
C TYR A 431 8.28 9.89 -19.61
N GLN A 432 7.34 10.11 -20.53
CA GLN A 432 7.61 10.64 -21.88
C GLN A 432 6.64 11.78 -22.18
N ASP A 433 7.13 12.96 -22.60
CA ASP A 433 6.31 13.98 -23.21
C ASP A 433 6.49 13.90 -24.73
N VAL A 434 5.52 13.32 -25.41
CA VAL A 434 5.53 13.20 -26.88
C VAL A 434 4.68 14.28 -27.56
N SER A 435 3.96 15.12 -26.80
CA SER A 435 2.94 16.02 -27.34
C SER A 435 3.25 17.50 -27.18
N GLY A 436 4.19 17.88 -26.34
CA GLY A 436 4.41 19.28 -25.93
C GLY A 436 3.21 19.90 -25.21
N THR A 437 2.33 19.08 -24.64
CA THR A 437 1.05 19.50 -24.03
C THR A 437 1.14 19.66 -22.52
N ASN A 438 2.31 19.53 -21.91
CA ASN A 438 2.54 19.51 -20.46
C ASN A 438 1.90 18.33 -19.71
N PHE A 439 1.52 17.25 -20.40
CA PHE A 439 1.10 16.01 -19.78
C PHE A 439 2.23 14.98 -19.86
N ALA A 440 2.64 14.48 -18.72
CA ALA A 440 3.53 13.34 -18.64
C ALA A 440 2.73 12.05 -18.95
N TYR A 441 3.06 11.43 -20.06
CA TYR A 441 2.58 10.09 -20.35
C TYR A 441 3.63 9.08 -19.87
N LYS A 442 3.18 8.01 -19.22
CA LYS A 442 4.06 6.87 -18.90
C LYS A 442 4.53 6.20 -20.19
N TYR A 443 5.78 5.74 -20.19
CA TYR A 443 6.27 4.88 -21.25
C TYR A 443 5.47 3.58 -21.27
N GLU A 444 5.17 3.04 -22.44
CA GLU A 444 4.34 1.84 -22.57
C GLU A 444 4.91 0.69 -21.72
N ASN A 445 4.11 0.15 -20.82
CA ASN A 445 4.46 -0.91 -19.87
C ASN A 445 5.72 -0.63 -19.02
N HIS A 446 5.97 0.64 -18.67
CA HIS A 446 7.08 0.99 -17.80
C HIS A 446 6.77 2.22 -16.95
N TRP A 447 7.11 2.16 -15.66
CA TRP A 447 6.80 3.20 -14.67
C TRP A 447 7.97 4.15 -14.41
N PRO A 448 7.71 5.36 -13.88
CA PRO A 448 8.75 6.27 -13.39
C PRO A 448 9.45 5.78 -12.13
N ASP A 449 10.41 6.57 -11.63
CA ASP A 449 11.13 6.41 -10.37
C ASP A 449 11.99 5.14 -10.28
N GLN A 450 13.15 5.22 -10.94
CA GLN A 450 14.02 4.07 -11.12
C GLN A 450 14.92 3.82 -9.90
N HIS A 451 14.93 2.56 -9.41
CA HIS A 451 15.72 2.16 -8.25
C HIS A 451 16.81 1.13 -8.54
N ALA A 452 16.54 0.22 -9.47
CA ALA A 452 17.54 -0.77 -9.88
C ALA A 452 17.41 -1.08 -11.37
N VAL A 453 18.55 -1.31 -12.00
CA VAL A 453 18.68 -1.80 -13.38
C VAL A 453 19.67 -2.94 -13.38
N VAL A 454 19.29 -4.10 -13.94
CA VAL A 454 20.11 -5.30 -13.93
C VAL A 454 20.13 -5.94 -15.33
N PHE A 455 21.31 -6.06 -15.91
CA PHE A 455 21.50 -6.79 -17.16
C PHE A 455 21.61 -8.30 -16.91
N HIS A 456 21.13 -9.08 -17.87
CA HIS A 456 21.34 -10.53 -17.85
C HIS A 456 22.83 -10.84 -18.08
N PRO A 457 23.49 -11.65 -17.23
CA PRO A 457 24.96 -11.79 -17.25
C PRO A 457 25.51 -12.45 -18.51
N SER A 458 24.73 -13.28 -19.22
CA SER A 458 25.17 -13.97 -20.46
C SER A 458 24.36 -13.58 -21.71
N ASN A 459 23.35 -12.69 -21.56
CA ASN A 459 22.61 -12.15 -22.72
C ASN A 459 22.46 -10.62 -22.53
N PRO A 460 23.48 -9.85 -22.95
CA PRO A 460 23.55 -8.42 -22.63
C PRO A 460 22.47 -7.55 -23.30
N GLY A 461 21.71 -8.09 -24.24
CA GLY A 461 20.52 -7.43 -24.79
C GLY A 461 19.34 -7.43 -23.81
N LYS A 462 19.31 -8.38 -22.87
CA LYS A 462 18.21 -8.57 -21.91
C LYS A 462 18.49 -7.80 -20.62
N MET A 463 17.49 -7.05 -20.14
CA MET A 463 17.63 -6.18 -18.96
C MET A 463 16.33 -6.11 -18.19
N TRP A 464 16.43 -6.09 -16.87
CA TRP A 464 15.31 -5.78 -15.97
C TRP A 464 15.48 -4.39 -15.36
N SER A 465 14.34 -3.73 -15.12
CA SER A 465 14.22 -2.49 -14.36
C SER A 465 13.29 -2.70 -13.17
N ALA A 466 13.62 -2.09 -12.04
CA ALA A 466 12.79 -2.03 -10.85
C ALA A 466 12.51 -0.57 -10.48
N ASN A 467 11.24 -0.26 -10.23
CA ASN A 467 10.71 1.08 -10.02
C ASN A 467 9.54 1.08 -9.01
N ASP A 468 8.79 2.17 -8.90
CA ASP A 468 7.68 2.28 -7.93
C ASP A 468 6.43 1.47 -8.29
N SER A 469 6.38 0.85 -9.47
CA SER A 469 5.28 -0.06 -9.85
C SER A 469 5.67 -1.53 -9.96
N GLY A 470 6.93 -1.87 -9.72
CA GLY A 470 7.34 -3.27 -9.73
C GLY A 470 8.54 -3.55 -10.64
N ILE A 471 8.47 -4.64 -11.38
CA ILE A 471 9.59 -5.20 -12.13
C ILE A 471 9.21 -5.34 -13.61
N HIS A 472 10.07 -4.84 -14.49
CA HIS A 472 9.86 -4.83 -15.92
C HIS A 472 11.07 -5.45 -16.65
N LEU A 473 10.81 -6.15 -17.75
CA LEU A 473 11.80 -6.83 -18.57
C LEU A 473 11.80 -6.28 -20.00
N THR A 474 12.98 -6.00 -20.54
CA THR A 474 13.19 -5.90 -21.98
C THR A 474 14.10 -7.02 -22.50
N TRP A 475 13.77 -7.55 -23.68
CA TRP A 475 14.56 -8.57 -24.35
C TRP A 475 15.67 -8.00 -25.24
N ASP A 476 15.57 -6.72 -25.60
CA ASP A 476 16.51 -6.06 -26.50
C ASP A 476 16.63 -4.57 -26.12
N VAL A 477 17.65 -4.28 -25.31
CA VAL A 477 17.95 -2.93 -24.82
C VAL A 477 18.36 -1.97 -25.92
N GLU A 478 18.71 -2.46 -27.12
CA GLU A 478 19.12 -1.65 -28.29
C GLU A 478 17.94 -1.26 -29.19
N ARG A 479 16.77 -1.91 -29.03
CA ARG A 479 15.56 -1.64 -29.82
C ARG A 479 15.09 -0.17 -29.65
N LYS A 480 14.48 0.37 -30.72
CA LYS A 480 13.92 1.75 -30.77
C LYS A 480 12.53 1.74 -31.41
N PRO A 481 11.47 2.17 -30.73
CA PRO A 481 11.36 2.33 -29.29
C PRO A 481 11.59 1.00 -28.56
N LEU A 482 12.04 1.07 -27.31
CA LEU A 482 12.24 -0.11 -26.48
C LEU A 482 10.87 -0.72 -26.11
N VAL A 483 10.79 -2.03 -25.91
CA VAL A 483 9.57 -2.73 -25.49
C VAL A 483 9.80 -3.36 -24.12
N TRP A 484 8.89 -3.06 -23.21
CA TRP A 484 8.88 -3.61 -21.87
C TRP A 484 7.75 -4.63 -21.69
N GLU A 485 8.01 -5.62 -20.88
CA GLU A 485 7.04 -6.60 -20.37
C GLU A 485 6.99 -6.49 -18.85
N ASP A 486 5.79 -6.40 -18.30
CA ASP A 486 5.60 -6.49 -16.85
C ASP A 486 6.01 -7.87 -16.33
N ARG A 487 6.70 -7.89 -15.19
CA ARG A 487 7.19 -9.07 -14.49
C ARG A 487 6.80 -9.07 -13.02
N SER A 488 5.63 -8.53 -12.71
CA SER A 488 5.16 -8.33 -11.33
C SER A 488 4.15 -9.39 -10.87
N ASN A 489 3.81 -10.40 -11.68
CA ASN A 489 2.78 -11.37 -11.31
C ASN A 489 3.14 -12.14 -10.02
N GLY A 490 2.30 -11.98 -9.00
CA GLY A 490 2.53 -12.53 -7.65
C GLY A 490 3.52 -11.73 -6.80
N TYR A 491 4.17 -10.70 -7.35
CA TYR A 491 4.99 -9.75 -6.60
C TYR A 491 4.09 -8.69 -5.96
N ASN A 492 3.44 -9.06 -4.86
CA ASN A 492 2.37 -8.30 -4.26
C ASN A 492 2.92 -7.32 -3.20
N VAL A 493 3.45 -6.17 -3.63
CA VAL A 493 4.03 -5.15 -2.73
C VAL A 493 3.46 -3.75 -2.94
N THR A 494 2.35 -3.62 -3.66
CA THR A 494 1.62 -2.35 -3.84
C THR A 494 1.26 -1.74 -2.49
N GLN A 495 1.38 -0.40 -2.37
CA GLN A 495 1.18 0.36 -1.14
C GLN A 495 -0.19 1.05 -1.17
N PHE A 496 -1.23 0.39 -0.66
CA PHE A 496 -2.58 0.94 -0.62
C PHE A 496 -2.82 1.81 0.62
N PHE A 497 -3.33 3.02 0.42
CA PHE A 497 -3.89 3.91 1.44
C PHE A 497 -5.37 3.62 1.71
N PHE A 498 -6.06 3.07 0.71
CA PHE A 498 -7.51 2.94 0.71
C PHE A 498 -7.93 1.64 0.03
N ALA A 499 -9.05 1.05 0.49
CA ALA A 499 -9.73 -0.07 -0.15
C ALA A 499 -11.24 0.13 -0.08
N HIS A 500 -11.97 -0.38 -1.08
CA HIS A 500 -13.43 -0.36 -1.10
C HIS A 500 -14.01 -1.65 -1.69
N LEU A 501 -15.15 -2.07 -1.10
CA LEU A 501 -16.01 -3.15 -1.55
C LEU A 501 -17.39 -2.60 -1.91
N PRO A 502 -17.95 -2.90 -3.09
CA PRO A 502 -19.35 -2.60 -3.38
C PRO A 502 -20.29 -3.30 -2.39
N PRO A 503 -21.46 -2.74 -2.04
CA PRO A 503 -22.34 -3.29 -1.02
C PRO A 503 -23.09 -4.57 -1.43
N GLY A 504 -23.18 -4.85 -2.75
CA GLY A 504 -23.91 -5.99 -3.31
C GLY A 504 -23.27 -7.34 -2.97
N ALA A 505 -24.04 -8.30 -2.44
CA ALA A 505 -23.55 -9.65 -2.17
C ALA A 505 -23.04 -10.33 -3.44
N GLY A 506 -21.84 -10.94 -3.36
CA GLY A 506 -21.23 -11.65 -4.48
C GLY A 506 -20.60 -10.75 -5.55
N ASP A 507 -20.62 -9.44 -5.37
CA ASP A 507 -19.90 -8.50 -6.24
C ASP A 507 -18.39 -8.73 -6.12
N ASP A 508 -17.73 -8.97 -7.25
CA ASP A 508 -16.31 -9.31 -7.31
C ASP A 508 -15.40 -8.09 -7.53
N ARG A 509 -15.99 -6.89 -7.62
CA ARG A 509 -15.25 -5.64 -7.82
C ARG A 509 -14.56 -5.19 -6.55
N LEU A 510 -13.37 -4.62 -6.71
CA LEU A 510 -12.55 -4.01 -5.67
C LEU A 510 -11.94 -2.71 -6.20
N LEU A 511 -11.76 -1.75 -5.32
CA LEU A 511 -11.09 -0.49 -5.64
C LEU A 511 -10.06 -0.19 -4.56
N GLY A 512 -8.89 0.29 -4.97
CA GLY A 512 -7.88 0.73 -4.03
C GLY A 512 -7.14 1.97 -4.52
N GLY A 513 -6.95 2.94 -3.63
CA GLY A 513 -6.06 4.07 -3.85
C GLY A 513 -4.64 3.71 -3.37
N ALA A 514 -3.64 3.87 -4.22
CA ALA A 514 -2.27 3.43 -3.95
C ALA A 514 -1.26 4.54 -4.16
N GLN A 515 -0.19 4.53 -3.37
CA GLN A 515 0.94 5.43 -3.55
C GLN A 515 1.62 5.15 -4.90
N ASP A 516 1.93 6.18 -5.66
CA ASP A 516 2.62 6.20 -6.96
C ASP A 516 1.94 5.40 -8.08
N ASN A 517 0.88 4.63 -7.76
CA ASN A 517 0.21 3.72 -8.69
C ASN A 517 -1.27 4.08 -8.95
N GLY A 518 -1.69 5.24 -8.51
CA GLY A 518 -3.03 5.77 -8.77
C GLY A 518 -4.15 5.01 -8.07
N THR A 519 -5.37 5.15 -8.60
CA THR A 519 -6.51 4.35 -8.14
C THR A 519 -6.67 3.13 -9.03
N ILE A 520 -6.63 1.95 -8.40
CA ILE A 520 -6.60 0.64 -9.07
C ILE A 520 -7.96 -0.03 -8.94
N TYR A 521 -8.56 -0.38 -10.06
CA TYR A 521 -9.76 -1.20 -10.16
C TYR A 521 -9.37 -2.67 -10.38
N LEU A 522 -9.99 -3.57 -9.62
CA LEU A 522 -9.72 -5.02 -9.66
C LEU A 522 -11.04 -5.78 -9.77
N ARG A 523 -10.99 -6.98 -10.36
CA ARG A 523 -12.07 -7.96 -10.30
C ARG A 523 -11.55 -9.29 -9.76
N ASP A 524 -12.01 -9.63 -8.58
CA ASP A 524 -11.62 -10.86 -7.90
C ASP A 524 -12.45 -12.06 -8.38
N GLN A 525 -11.87 -12.91 -9.21
CA GLN A 525 -12.51 -14.09 -9.76
C GLN A 525 -12.34 -15.35 -8.88
N GLY A 526 -11.89 -15.20 -7.65
CA GLY A 526 -11.81 -16.27 -6.67
C GLY A 526 -10.58 -17.17 -6.75
N ALA A 527 -9.77 -17.07 -7.79
CA ALA A 527 -8.54 -17.85 -7.94
C ALA A 527 -7.42 -17.02 -8.58
N GLY A 528 -6.19 -17.12 -8.02
CA GLY A 528 -5.04 -16.36 -8.49
C GLY A 528 -5.09 -14.88 -8.13
N TYR A 529 -4.25 -14.09 -8.76
CA TYR A 529 -4.19 -12.64 -8.58
C TYR A 529 -4.97 -11.94 -9.70
N ALA A 530 -5.74 -10.94 -9.34
CA ALA A 530 -6.48 -10.12 -10.29
C ALA A 530 -5.55 -9.17 -11.06
N MET A 531 -5.83 -8.92 -12.32
CA MET A 531 -5.21 -7.81 -13.04
C MET A 531 -5.79 -6.48 -12.53
N GLY A 532 -4.92 -5.51 -12.24
CA GLY A 532 -5.30 -4.16 -11.89
C GLY A 532 -5.42 -3.26 -13.11
N GLU A 533 -6.45 -2.42 -13.15
CA GLU A 533 -6.58 -1.33 -14.10
C GLU A 533 -6.44 0.00 -13.36
N GLU A 534 -5.41 0.78 -13.69
CA GLU A 534 -5.23 2.13 -13.16
C GLU A 534 -6.27 3.07 -13.80
N ILE A 535 -7.28 3.44 -13.03
CA ILE A 535 -8.39 4.26 -13.52
C ILE A 535 -8.20 5.76 -13.28
N CYS A 536 -7.32 6.12 -12.37
CA CYS A 536 -6.92 7.50 -12.07
C CYS A 536 -5.44 7.53 -11.70
N SER A 537 -4.68 8.52 -12.18
CA SER A 537 -3.23 8.62 -11.94
C SER A 537 -2.90 9.36 -10.63
N GLY A 538 -1.61 9.53 -10.36
CA GLY A 538 -1.06 10.16 -9.17
C GLY A 538 -1.04 9.24 -7.97
N ASP A 539 -1.09 9.80 -6.74
CA ASP A 539 -1.34 9.00 -5.55
C ASP A 539 -2.84 8.81 -5.39
N GLY A 540 -3.28 7.56 -5.52
CA GLY A 540 -4.69 7.21 -5.35
C GLY A 540 -5.12 7.44 -3.89
N SER A 541 -6.28 8.04 -3.74
CA SER A 541 -6.89 8.36 -2.46
C SER A 541 -8.22 7.60 -2.29
N TYR A 542 -9.21 8.19 -1.67
CA TYR A 542 -10.52 7.58 -1.49
C TYR A 542 -11.26 7.31 -2.80
N GLY A 543 -12.14 6.32 -2.80
CA GLY A 543 -12.94 5.95 -3.96
C GLY A 543 -14.20 5.19 -3.58
N TYR A 544 -15.09 4.98 -4.56
CA TYR A 544 -16.35 4.26 -4.37
C TYR A 544 -16.76 3.53 -5.66
N LEU A 545 -17.30 2.33 -5.53
CA LEU A 545 -17.85 1.53 -6.63
C LEU A 545 -19.37 1.46 -6.50
N GLY A 546 -20.06 2.30 -7.26
CA GLY A 546 -21.51 2.29 -7.32
C GLY A 546 -22.08 1.37 -8.40
N GLU A 547 -23.40 1.42 -8.57
CA GLU A 547 -24.12 0.67 -9.60
C GLU A 547 -23.90 1.30 -11.00
N ASN A 548 -23.98 2.62 -11.10
CA ASN A 548 -23.91 3.33 -12.40
C ASN A 548 -22.51 3.89 -12.69
N TYR A 549 -21.75 4.23 -11.66
CA TYR A 549 -20.47 4.92 -11.77
C TYR A 549 -19.50 4.44 -10.70
N ALA A 550 -18.21 4.49 -11.03
CA ALA A 550 -17.16 4.50 -10.04
C ALA A 550 -16.68 5.93 -9.77
N TYR A 551 -16.17 6.15 -8.58
CA TYR A 551 -15.57 7.41 -8.18
C TYR A 551 -14.17 7.13 -7.65
N SER A 552 -13.22 7.96 -8.06
CA SER A 552 -11.84 7.90 -7.58
C SER A 552 -11.35 9.29 -7.22
N SER A 553 -10.40 9.38 -6.35
CA SER A 553 -9.68 10.63 -6.11
C SER A 553 -8.18 10.42 -6.13
N LEU A 554 -7.48 11.48 -6.47
CA LEU A 554 -6.06 11.61 -6.32
C LEU A 554 -5.78 12.69 -5.26
N GLN A 555 -4.50 12.96 -5.00
CA GLN A 555 -4.06 13.89 -3.95
C GLN A 555 -4.88 15.19 -3.92
N ASN A 556 -5.02 15.75 -2.71
CA ASN A 556 -5.66 17.04 -2.46
C ASN A 556 -7.13 17.10 -2.88
N GLY A 557 -7.86 16.00 -2.66
CA GLY A 557 -9.32 15.93 -2.84
C GLY A 557 -9.81 16.04 -4.29
N ARG A 558 -8.97 15.79 -5.28
CA ARG A 558 -9.33 15.85 -6.70
C ARG A 558 -10.13 14.63 -7.12
N ALA A 559 -11.42 14.58 -6.76
CA ALA A 559 -12.30 13.47 -7.08
C ALA A 559 -12.77 13.50 -8.54
N ARG A 560 -12.92 12.31 -9.13
CA ARG A 560 -13.31 12.04 -10.52
C ARG A 560 -14.41 10.99 -10.56
N ARG A 561 -15.25 11.04 -11.61
CA ARG A 561 -16.26 10.03 -11.92
C ARG A 561 -15.85 9.25 -13.15
N GLN A 562 -15.91 7.95 -13.11
CA GLN A 562 -15.68 7.01 -14.20
C GLN A 562 -16.99 6.34 -14.59
N ASN A 563 -17.23 6.14 -15.90
CA ASN A 563 -18.32 5.32 -16.40
C ASN A 563 -17.84 3.87 -16.55
N TYR A 564 -18.70 2.92 -16.27
CA TYR A 564 -18.53 1.56 -16.76
C TYR A 564 -18.81 1.52 -18.27
N LEU A 565 -18.05 0.73 -19.00
CA LEU A 565 -18.13 0.64 -20.46
C LEU A 565 -18.99 -0.52 -20.92
N ASP A 566 -19.36 -1.43 -20.00
CA ASP A 566 -20.27 -2.56 -20.21
C ASP A 566 -21.18 -2.76 -19.00
N ALA A 567 -22.27 -3.51 -19.20
CA ALA A 567 -23.27 -3.78 -18.17
C ALA A 567 -22.80 -4.76 -17.07
N GLU A 568 -21.78 -5.53 -17.35
CA GLU A 568 -21.15 -6.48 -16.42
C GLU A 568 -20.01 -5.84 -15.61
N HIS A 569 -19.76 -4.55 -15.84
CA HIS A 569 -18.69 -3.76 -15.20
C HIS A 569 -17.29 -4.39 -15.36
N THR A 570 -17.05 -5.09 -16.48
CA THR A 570 -15.75 -5.69 -16.77
C THR A 570 -14.76 -4.68 -17.32
N GLN A 571 -15.25 -3.55 -17.84
CA GLN A 571 -14.48 -2.46 -18.39
C GLN A 571 -14.92 -1.12 -17.79
N ILE A 572 -13.95 -0.27 -17.48
CA ILE A 572 -14.17 1.04 -16.85
C ILE A 572 -13.36 2.11 -17.58
N GLN A 573 -13.82 3.34 -17.53
CA GLN A 573 -13.06 4.48 -18.06
C GLN A 573 -11.79 4.69 -17.23
N SER A 574 -10.63 4.76 -17.89
CA SER A 574 -9.38 5.18 -17.26
C SER A 574 -8.94 6.55 -17.81
N PHE A 575 -8.12 7.26 -17.05
CA PHE A 575 -7.57 8.56 -17.43
C PHE A 575 -6.70 8.51 -18.70
N LEU A 576 -6.13 7.34 -19.00
CA LEU A 576 -5.32 7.13 -20.21
C LEU A 576 -6.13 7.18 -21.49
N THR A 577 -7.42 6.86 -21.42
CA THR A 577 -8.31 6.74 -22.59
C THR A 577 -9.38 7.82 -22.66
N PHE A 578 -9.70 8.47 -21.55
CA PHE A 578 -10.81 9.42 -21.45
C PHE A 578 -10.49 10.61 -20.55
N ALA A 579 -11.04 11.78 -20.87
CA ALA A 579 -11.08 12.89 -19.93
C ALA A 579 -12.12 12.57 -18.84
N LEU A 580 -11.68 12.33 -17.62
CA LEU A 580 -12.55 12.01 -16.50
C LEU A 580 -13.33 13.23 -16.02
N ALA A 581 -14.61 13.07 -15.73
CA ALA A 581 -15.45 14.16 -15.25
C ALA A 581 -15.07 14.52 -13.78
N PRO A 582 -14.67 15.78 -13.48
CA PRO A 582 -14.43 16.20 -12.11
C PRO A 582 -15.74 16.22 -11.32
N VAL A 583 -15.69 15.77 -10.07
CA VAL A 583 -16.86 15.75 -9.17
C VAL A 583 -16.62 16.42 -7.82
N ALA A 584 -15.37 16.77 -7.46
CA ALA A 584 -15.07 17.52 -6.24
C ALA A 584 -15.84 18.86 -6.18
N PRO A 585 -16.04 19.45 -4.98
CA PRO A 585 -16.68 20.77 -4.84
C PRO A 585 -16.03 21.83 -5.76
N PRO A 586 -16.78 22.86 -6.17
CA PRO A 586 -16.29 23.85 -7.14
C PRO A 586 -15.10 24.65 -6.62
N PRO A 587 -14.37 25.41 -7.50
CA PRO A 587 -13.14 26.15 -7.19
C PRO A 587 -13.19 27.17 -6.04
N ALA A 588 -14.36 27.35 -5.40
CA ALA A 588 -14.48 28.13 -4.17
C ALA A 588 -13.96 27.39 -2.94
N ALA A 589 -13.73 26.07 -3.04
CA ALA A 589 -13.06 25.28 -2.03
C ALA A 589 -11.56 25.62 -2.03
N ASP A 590 -10.98 25.90 -0.85
CA ASP A 590 -9.56 26.20 -0.71
C ASP A 590 -8.75 24.90 -0.77
N PRO A 591 -7.91 24.66 -1.79
CA PRO A 591 -7.12 23.43 -1.89
C PRO A 591 -6.13 23.25 -0.74
N ASN A 592 -5.75 24.32 -0.03
CA ASN A 592 -4.89 24.22 1.14
C ASN A 592 -5.62 23.67 2.40
N LEU A 593 -6.93 23.50 2.33
CA LEU A 593 -7.77 22.89 3.37
C LEU A 593 -8.11 21.42 3.06
N MET A 594 -7.63 20.89 1.94
CA MET A 594 -7.77 19.49 1.58
C MET A 594 -6.58 18.69 2.08
N PHE A 595 -6.83 17.46 2.55
CA PHE A 595 -5.77 16.53 2.88
C PHE A 595 -5.12 15.96 1.62
N TYR A 596 -3.88 15.49 1.75
CA TYR A 596 -3.19 14.78 0.68
C TYR A 596 -3.97 13.51 0.31
N ILE A 597 -4.26 12.66 1.30
CA ILE A 597 -5.21 11.55 1.18
C ILE A 597 -6.55 12.02 1.75
N HIS A 598 -7.39 12.56 0.87
CA HIS A 598 -8.58 13.30 1.27
C HIS A 598 -9.82 12.41 1.35
N PRO A 599 -10.50 12.33 2.51
CA PRO A 599 -11.69 11.52 2.67
C PRO A 599 -12.90 12.14 1.98
N PHE A 600 -13.76 11.31 1.42
CA PHE A 600 -15.14 11.62 1.08
C PHE A 600 -16.01 10.39 1.32
N GLU A 601 -17.32 10.58 1.41
CA GLU A 601 -18.28 9.50 1.62
C GLU A 601 -19.43 9.61 0.63
N ILE A 602 -19.84 8.48 0.06
CA ILE A 602 -21.08 8.37 -0.71
C ILE A 602 -22.11 7.67 0.18
N ASP A 603 -23.30 8.23 0.28
CA ASP A 603 -24.37 7.70 1.10
C ASP A 603 -24.76 6.29 0.61
N PRO A 604 -24.64 5.25 1.43
CA PRO A 604 -24.91 3.87 1.00
C PRO A 604 -26.40 3.62 0.66
N ASN A 605 -27.30 4.56 1.00
CA ASN A 605 -28.72 4.48 0.71
C ASN A 605 -29.13 5.27 -0.53
N ASP A 606 -28.27 6.18 -1.03
CA ASP A 606 -28.48 6.95 -2.26
C ASP A 606 -27.14 7.37 -2.86
N GLU A 607 -26.67 6.65 -3.86
CA GLU A 607 -25.38 6.91 -4.55
C GLU A 607 -25.28 8.27 -5.25
N GLN A 608 -26.36 9.03 -5.33
CA GLN A 608 -26.33 10.41 -5.82
C GLN A 608 -25.87 11.42 -4.77
N ILE A 609 -25.70 10.97 -3.50
CA ILE A 609 -25.32 11.84 -2.39
C ILE A 609 -23.86 11.62 -2.04
N MET A 610 -23.06 12.67 -2.14
CA MET A 610 -21.67 12.69 -1.68
C MET A 610 -21.50 13.75 -0.59
N TYR A 611 -20.83 13.36 0.48
CA TYR A 611 -20.37 14.25 1.54
C TYR A 611 -18.86 14.47 1.38
N PHE A 612 -18.44 15.73 1.43
CA PHE A 612 -17.06 16.13 1.15
C PHE A 612 -16.61 17.21 2.14
N PRO A 613 -15.63 16.93 3.03
CA PRO A 613 -15.12 17.91 3.96
C PRO A 613 -14.19 18.93 3.27
N GLU A 614 -14.11 20.13 3.80
CA GLU A 614 -13.16 21.18 3.45
C GLU A 614 -12.69 21.85 4.74
N GLY A 615 -11.50 21.47 5.22
CA GLY A 615 -11.04 21.93 6.52
C GLY A 615 -12.05 21.62 7.63
N ASN A 616 -12.65 22.64 8.21
CA ASN A 616 -13.64 22.49 9.31
C ASN A 616 -15.10 22.57 8.88
N VAL A 617 -15.41 22.54 7.58
CA VAL A 617 -16.78 22.61 7.04
C VAL A 617 -17.10 21.41 6.15
N LEU A 618 -18.39 21.17 5.91
CA LEU A 618 -18.85 20.06 5.10
C LEU A 618 -19.60 20.56 3.85
N TRP A 619 -19.32 19.95 2.72
CA TRP A 619 -20.08 20.09 1.47
C TRP A 619 -20.91 18.83 1.23
N ARG A 620 -22.06 18.99 0.57
CA ARG A 620 -22.91 17.91 0.11
C ARG A 620 -23.37 18.13 -1.32
N ASN A 621 -23.34 17.08 -2.12
CA ASN A 621 -23.95 16.99 -3.44
C ASN A 621 -25.08 15.95 -3.37
N ASN A 622 -26.28 16.27 -3.84
CA ASN A 622 -27.44 15.37 -3.88
C ASN A 622 -27.82 14.95 -5.32
N GLN A 623 -26.97 15.23 -6.30
CA GLN A 623 -27.20 14.93 -7.72
C GLN A 623 -25.86 14.60 -8.41
N LEU A 624 -25.12 13.67 -7.80
CA LEU A 624 -23.77 13.32 -8.22
C LEU A 624 -23.74 12.70 -9.63
N GLU A 625 -24.83 12.05 -10.05
CA GLU A 625 -24.99 11.46 -11.37
C GLU A 625 -25.46 12.44 -12.44
N ALA A 626 -25.77 13.69 -12.09
CA ALA A 626 -26.17 14.70 -13.06
C ALA A 626 -25.13 14.89 -14.17
N ALA A 627 -25.53 15.36 -15.32
CA ALA A 627 -24.63 15.63 -16.44
C ALA A 627 -23.50 16.62 -16.08
N ASN A 628 -23.76 17.55 -15.17
CA ASN A 628 -22.75 18.41 -14.57
C ASN A 628 -22.90 18.44 -13.04
N PRO A 629 -22.27 17.50 -12.32
CA PRO A 629 -22.40 17.39 -10.88
C PRO A 629 -21.83 18.60 -10.13
N LEU A 630 -20.91 19.36 -10.72
CA LEU A 630 -20.30 20.52 -10.07
C LEU A 630 -21.31 21.63 -9.71
N ASN A 631 -22.45 21.70 -10.38
CA ASN A 631 -23.48 22.69 -10.12
C ASN A 631 -24.42 22.36 -8.94
N HIS A 632 -24.28 21.18 -8.34
CA HIS A 632 -25.20 20.65 -7.34
C HIS A 632 -24.59 20.58 -5.93
N TRP A 633 -23.45 21.19 -5.71
CA TRP A 633 -22.81 21.28 -4.41
C TRP A 633 -23.45 22.34 -3.51
N SER A 634 -23.64 21.99 -2.25
CA SER A 634 -24.15 22.88 -1.21
C SER A 634 -23.22 22.84 -0.01
N LYS A 635 -22.67 23.99 0.38
CA LYS A 635 -21.92 24.13 1.65
C LYS A 635 -22.90 24.11 2.81
N LEU A 636 -22.72 23.21 3.73
CA LEU A 636 -23.58 23.05 4.90
C LEU A 636 -23.13 24.01 6.02
N ASN A 637 -23.49 25.29 5.92
CA ASN A 637 -22.99 26.36 6.78
C ASN A 637 -23.29 26.16 8.28
N ASN A 638 -24.22 25.29 8.63
CA ASN A 638 -24.58 24.97 10.02
C ASN A 638 -23.71 23.86 10.61
N ILE A 639 -22.81 23.27 9.79
CA ILE A 639 -21.88 22.23 10.21
C ILE A 639 -20.48 22.80 10.07
N ALA A 640 -19.92 23.25 11.18
CA ALA A 640 -18.55 23.72 11.24
C ALA A 640 -17.94 23.31 12.58
N ALA A 641 -16.81 22.61 12.53
CA ALA A 641 -15.99 22.41 13.71
C ALA A 641 -15.37 23.75 14.15
N PRO A 642 -15.03 23.95 15.42
CA PRO A 642 -14.36 25.17 15.89
C PRO A 642 -13.06 25.45 15.12
N ALA A 643 -12.64 26.70 15.12
CA ALA A 643 -11.39 27.09 14.45
C ALA A 643 -10.19 26.26 14.95
N GLY A 644 -9.35 25.82 14.03
CA GLY A 644 -8.20 24.96 14.29
C GLY A 644 -8.51 23.45 14.22
N TYR A 645 -9.78 23.05 14.16
CA TYR A 645 -10.16 21.69 13.84
C TYR A 645 -10.26 21.48 12.32
N GLN A 646 -10.01 20.25 11.88
CA GLN A 646 -10.25 19.79 10.51
C GLN A 646 -11.03 18.47 10.56
N PHE A 647 -11.98 18.27 9.67
CA PHE A 647 -12.66 17.00 9.51
C PHE A 647 -11.72 15.99 8.85
N THR A 648 -11.35 14.95 9.59
CA THR A 648 -10.34 13.96 9.21
C THR A 648 -10.93 12.64 8.74
N THR A 649 -12.18 12.34 9.07
CA THR A 649 -12.90 11.13 8.67
C THR A 649 -14.40 11.36 8.65
N LEU A 650 -15.11 10.58 7.84
CA LEU A 650 -16.56 10.56 7.81
C LEU A 650 -17.07 9.19 7.35
N THR A 651 -18.25 8.80 7.84
CA THR A 651 -18.91 7.55 7.48
C THR A 651 -20.42 7.67 7.59
N ALA A 652 -21.15 7.07 6.66
CA ALA A 652 -22.61 7.08 6.62
C ALA A 652 -23.18 5.70 6.97
N SER A 653 -24.31 5.68 7.70
CA SER A 653 -24.98 4.46 8.10
C SER A 653 -25.78 3.83 6.97
N GLN A 654 -25.90 2.49 7.00
CA GLN A 654 -26.84 1.75 6.16
C GLN A 654 -28.24 1.76 6.82
N GLU A 655 -28.33 1.48 8.13
CA GLU A 655 -29.54 1.51 8.90
C GLU A 655 -29.31 2.12 10.30
N PRO A 656 -30.18 3.03 10.75
CA PRO A 656 -31.16 3.76 9.94
C PRO A 656 -30.47 4.59 8.85
N ALA A 657 -31.16 4.78 7.72
CA ALA A 657 -30.62 5.48 6.55
C ALA A 657 -30.24 6.94 6.87
N HIS A 658 -29.17 7.41 6.21
CA HIS A 658 -28.76 8.82 6.18
C HIS A 658 -28.33 9.39 7.55
N VAL A 659 -27.82 8.57 8.46
CA VAL A 659 -27.09 9.04 9.63
C VAL A 659 -25.62 9.17 9.24
N LEU A 660 -25.03 10.36 9.39
CA LEU A 660 -23.63 10.64 9.07
C LEU A 660 -22.85 10.95 10.34
N TYR A 661 -21.75 10.28 10.53
CA TYR A 661 -20.73 10.63 11.52
C TYR A 661 -19.57 11.35 10.86
N LEU A 662 -19.08 12.42 11.50
CA LEU A 662 -17.91 13.19 11.09
C LEU A 662 -16.92 13.25 12.25
N GLY A 663 -15.69 12.90 12.00
CA GLY A 663 -14.60 13.05 12.95
C GLY A 663 -13.77 14.29 12.65
N ALA A 664 -13.45 15.07 13.70
CA ALA A 664 -12.62 16.26 13.58
C ALA A 664 -11.44 16.22 14.55
N SER A 665 -10.25 16.49 14.05
CA SER A 665 -9.00 16.52 14.81
C SER A 665 -8.46 17.93 14.97
N HIS A 666 -7.66 18.13 16.02
CA HIS A 666 -6.99 19.39 16.33
C HIS A 666 -5.58 19.10 16.84
N ASN A 667 -4.60 19.95 16.53
CA ASN A 667 -3.19 19.71 16.89
C ASN A 667 -2.87 19.68 18.40
N SER A 668 -3.76 20.13 19.27
CA SER A 668 -3.52 20.19 20.73
C SER A 668 -4.77 19.96 21.59
N LEU A 669 -5.97 19.96 21.01
CA LEU A 669 -7.22 19.72 21.75
C LEU A 669 -7.73 18.31 21.46
N PRO A 670 -8.57 17.72 22.34
CA PRO A 670 -9.18 16.43 22.08
C PRO A 670 -10.02 16.42 20.80
N PRO A 671 -10.08 15.29 20.06
CA PRO A 671 -10.90 15.18 18.86
C PRO A 671 -12.39 15.31 19.18
N LYS A 672 -13.18 15.69 18.19
CA LYS A 672 -14.62 15.83 18.24
C LYS A 672 -15.29 14.94 17.22
N ILE A 673 -16.49 14.49 17.52
CA ILE A 673 -17.35 13.76 16.60
C ILE A 673 -18.65 14.56 16.44
N TYR A 674 -19.17 14.58 15.24
CA TYR A 674 -20.46 15.16 14.89
C TYR A 674 -21.34 14.07 14.32
N ARG A 675 -22.55 13.90 14.86
CA ARG A 675 -23.56 12.99 14.34
C ARG A 675 -24.70 13.80 13.73
N LEU A 676 -25.03 13.51 12.50
CA LEU A 676 -26.12 14.15 11.76
C LEU A 676 -27.20 13.11 11.46
N GLU A 677 -28.41 13.40 11.90
CA GLU A 677 -29.63 12.67 11.52
C GLU A 677 -30.20 13.27 10.24
N ASN A 678 -30.62 12.41 9.29
CA ASN A 678 -31.17 12.86 8.01
C ASN A 678 -30.19 13.77 7.23
N ALA A 679 -28.92 13.41 7.20
CA ALA A 679 -27.83 14.21 6.61
C ALA A 679 -28.06 14.61 5.14
N HIS A 680 -28.91 13.84 4.40
CA HIS A 680 -29.31 14.09 3.02
C HIS A 680 -30.21 15.32 2.84
N THR A 681 -30.79 15.87 3.89
CA THR A 681 -31.75 17.00 3.83
C THR A 681 -31.15 18.30 4.37
N SER A 682 -31.89 19.41 4.22
CA SER A 682 -31.55 20.70 4.86
C SER A 682 -31.98 20.79 6.31
N GLY A 683 -32.83 19.87 6.77
CA GLY A 683 -33.40 19.84 8.13
C GLY A 683 -32.75 18.77 9.02
N PHE A 684 -31.46 18.51 8.85
CA PHE A 684 -30.74 17.52 9.65
C PHE A 684 -30.68 17.89 11.14
N GLY A 685 -30.72 16.87 12.01
CA GLY A 685 -30.37 16.99 13.43
C GLY A 685 -28.85 16.97 13.58
N LEU A 686 -28.27 17.85 14.38
CA LEU A 686 -26.82 17.89 14.64
C LEU A 686 -26.57 17.66 16.14
N GLN A 687 -25.73 16.69 16.43
CA GLN A 687 -25.19 16.43 17.77
C GLN A 687 -23.66 16.50 17.74
N GLU A 688 -23.05 17.32 18.60
CA GLU A 688 -21.61 17.28 18.88
C GLU A 688 -21.36 16.28 20.01
N ILE A 689 -20.37 15.42 19.80
CA ILE A 689 -20.01 14.31 20.68
C ILE A 689 -18.53 14.45 21.07
N SER A 690 -18.22 14.18 22.32
CA SER A 690 -16.83 14.11 22.80
C SER A 690 -16.54 12.71 23.32
N ILE A 691 -15.34 12.20 23.04
CA ILE A 691 -14.83 10.95 23.61
C ILE A 691 -14.23 11.27 24.98
N PRO A 692 -14.83 10.81 26.11
CA PRO A 692 -14.30 11.10 27.42
C PRO A 692 -12.90 10.51 27.62
N GLY A 693 -11.95 11.35 28.05
CA GLY A 693 -10.58 10.92 28.29
C GLY A 693 -9.69 10.81 27.04
N ALA A 694 -10.19 11.17 25.86
CA ALA A 694 -9.35 11.24 24.65
C ALA A 694 -8.25 12.29 24.83
N THR A 695 -7.03 11.93 24.38
CA THR A 695 -5.85 12.78 24.53
C THR A 695 -5.96 14.02 23.63
N GLY A 696 -5.57 15.19 24.16
CA GLY A 696 -5.45 16.40 23.35
C GLY A 696 -4.39 16.26 22.27
N GLY A 697 -4.71 16.66 21.03
CA GLY A 697 -3.83 16.49 19.88
C GLY A 697 -3.90 15.10 19.24
N ALA A 698 -4.79 14.22 19.70
CA ALA A 698 -5.05 12.94 19.05
C ALA A 698 -5.72 13.12 17.68
N TYR A 699 -5.33 12.31 16.72
CA TYR A 699 -5.85 12.30 15.35
C TYR A 699 -6.93 11.22 15.22
N LEU A 700 -8.15 11.63 14.95
CA LEU A 700 -9.28 10.72 14.69
C LEU A 700 -9.19 10.26 13.23
N HIS A 701 -8.69 9.06 13.07
CA HIS A 701 -8.31 8.49 11.77
C HIS A 701 -9.49 7.84 11.07
N ASP A 702 -10.32 7.09 11.84
CA ASP A 702 -11.42 6.35 11.26
C ASP A 702 -12.61 6.27 12.21
N LEU A 703 -13.80 6.06 11.63
CA LEU A 703 -15.06 5.84 12.30
C LEU A 703 -15.79 4.68 11.62
N ALA A 704 -16.00 3.58 12.32
CA ALA A 704 -16.78 2.44 11.84
C ALA A 704 -18.16 2.42 12.49
N ILE A 705 -19.22 2.37 11.69
CA ILE A 705 -20.60 2.24 12.15
C ILE A 705 -21.05 0.80 11.97
N HIS A 706 -21.79 0.26 12.96
CA HIS A 706 -22.47 -1.02 12.79
C HIS A 706 -23.53 -0.89 11.66
N PRO A 707 -23.51 -1.79 10.64
CA PRO A 707 -24.30 -1.60 9.41
C PRO A 707 -25.82 -1.56 9.63
N PHE A 708 -26.31 -2.19 10.69
CA PHE A 708 -27.75 -2.28 11.02
C PHE A 708 -28.14 -1.50 12.29
N ASP A 709 -27.23 -0.75 12.89
CA ASP A 709 -27.47 0.03 14.12
C ASP A 709 -26.52 1.22 14.19
N ALA A 710 -26.97 2.39 13.75
CA ALA A 710 -26.15 3.61 13.78
C ALA A 710 -25.85 4.12 15.20
N ASP A 711 -26.43 3.55 16.25
CA ASP A 711 -26.08 3.88 17.63
C ASP A 711 -24.84 3.12 18.10
N GLU A 712 -24.43 2.06 17.39
CA GLU A 712 -23.17 1.37 17.62
C GLU A 712 -22.09 1.86 16.65
N ALA A 713 -20.98 2.37 17.19
CA ALA A 713 -19.83 2.81 16.40
C ALA A 713 -18.52 2.61 17.15
N ILE A 714 -17.44 2.51 16.37
CA ILE A 714 -16.04 2.48 16.85
C ILE A 714 -15.32 3.72 16.33
N ALA A 715 -14.60 4.40 17.23
CA ALA A 715 -13.70 5.50 16.89
C ALA A 715 -12.24 5.05 17.02
N VAL A 716 -11.44 5.35 15.99
CA VAL A 716 -10.02 4.98 15.88
C VAL A 716 -9.15 6.22 15.93
N LEU A 717 -8.30 6.32 16.95
CA LEU A 717 -7.26 7.35 17.08
C LEU A 717 -5.90 6.70 16.77
N SER A 718 -5.16 7.24 15.79
CA SER A 718 -3.99 6.55 15.23
C SER A 718 -2.66 6.87 15.91
N ASN A 719 -2.61 7.87 16.78
CA ASN A 719 -1.38 8.32 17.44
C ASN A 719 -0.79 7.26 18.37
N TYR A 720 0.53 7.26 18.51
CA TYR A 720 1.22 6.38 19.46
C TYR A 720 1.06 6.82 20.91
N ASN A 721 1.18 5.87 21.85
CA ASN A 721 1.20 6.04 23.30
C ASN A 721 -0.08 6.68 23.88
N ILE A 722 -1.21 6.54 23.20
CA ILE A 722 -2.53 6.94 23.71
C ILE A 722 -3.49 5.76 23.69
N THR A 723 -4.59 5.84 24.42
CA THR A 723 -5.73 4.95 24.15
C THR A 723 -6.39 5.40 22.86
N GLY A 724 -6.41 4.52 21.86
CA GLY A 724 -6.81 4.85 20.50
C GLY A 724 -8.11 4.19 20.03
N LEU A 725 -8.68 3.23 20.75
CA LEU A 725 -9.86 2.49 20.31
C LEU A 725 -11.03 2.60 21.29
N TYR A 726 -12.15 3.16 20.83
CA TYR A 726 -13.33 3.39 21.66
C TYR A 726 -14.59 2.90 20.96
N ARG A 727 -15.54 2.34 21.70
CA ARG A 727 -16.87 1.91 21.23
C ARG A 727 -17.97 2.66 21.93
N THR A 728 -19.00 3.03 21.20
CA THR A 728 -20.32 3.45 21.68
C THR A 728 -21.40 2.45 21.28
N THR A 729 -22.50 2.38 22.03
CA THR A 729 -23.72 1.64 21.68
C THR A 729 -24.99 2.45 21.98
N ASP A 730 -24.84 3.77 22.09
CA ASP A 730 -25.92 4.70 22.42
C ASP A 730 -25.81 6.01 21.62
N GLY A 731 -25.33 5.93 20.41
CA GLY A 731 -25.18 7.06 19.49
C GLY A 731 -24.15 8.08 19.95
N GLY A 732 -23.14 7.66 20.72
CA GLY A 732 -22.04 8.48 21.18
C GLY A 732 -22.28 9.22 22.49
N GLN A 733 -23.34 8.89 23.23
CA GLN A 733 -23.56 9.46 24.56
C GLN A 733 -22.53 8.93 25.57
N ASN A 734 -22.16 7.68 25.46
CA ASN A 734 -21.09 7.05 26.22
C ASN A 734 -20.11 6.31 25.33
N TRP A 735 -18.83 6.41 25.65
CA TRP A 735 -17.74 5.70 24.96
C TRP A 735 -16.96 4.84 25.95
N THR A 736 -16.72 3.59 25.56
CA THR A 736 -15.93 2.62 26.32
C THR A 736 -14.64 2.34 25.57
N PRO A 737 -13.47 2.50 26.20
CA PRO A 737 -12.22 2.08 25.58
C PRO A 737 -12.17 0.56 25.43
N ILE A 738 -11.78 0.07 24.24
CA ILE A 738 -11.77 -1.36 23.90
C ILE A 738 -10.44 -1.84 23.32
N GLU A 739 -9.39 -1.06 23.45
CA GLU A 739 -8.08 -1.34 22.83
C GLU A 739 -7.40 -2.58 23.42
N GLY A 740 -7.61 -2.86 24.69
CA GLY A 740 -7.15 -4.10 25.34
C GLY A 740 -5.66 -4.37 25.16
N ASN A 741 -5.33 -5.54 24.65
CA ASN A 741 -3.95 -5.96 24.42
C ASN A 741 -3.26 -5.29 23.20
N LEU A 742 -3.90 -4.38 22.49
CA LEU A 742 -3.25 -3.56 21.44
C LEU A 742 -2.56 -2.30 22.02
N LEU A 743 -2.90 -1.86 23.24
CA LEU A 743 -2.33 -0.63 23.83
C LEU A 743 -0.82 -0.70 24.11
N GLY A 744 -0.22 -1.86 24.11
CA GLY A 744 1.16 -2.07 24.58
C GLY A 744 1.21 -2.52 26.04
N ASN A 745 2.41 -2.67 26.60
CA ASN A 745 2.61 -3.21 27.95
C ASN A 745 3.36 -2.27 28.90
N GLY A 746 3.54 -1.02 28.53
CA GLY A 746 4.28 0.00 29.27
C GLY A 746 5.81 -0.09 29.14
N GLN A 747 6.34 -1.16 28.53
CA GLN A 747 7.75 -1.29 28.13
C GLN A 747 7.92 -1.16 26.62
N LEU A 748 7.01 -1.77 25.86
CA LEU A 748 6.91 -1.66 24.42
C LEU A 748 5.56 -1.03 24.07
N PRO A 749 5.53 -0.09 23.12
CA PRO A 749 4.28 0.48 22.62
C PRO A 749 3.49 -0.55 21.83
N GLY A 750 2.17 -0.42 21.85
CA GLY A 750 1.29 -1.12 20.92
C GLY A 750 1.39 -0.55 19.51
N PRO A 751 0.83 -1.25 18.50
CA PRO A 751 0.80 -0.76 17.13
C PRO A 751 -0.12 0.46 17.01
N SER A 752 0.20 1.36 16.08
CA SER A 752 -0.70 2.44 15.68
C SER A 752 -1.95 1.86 15.02
N LEU A 753 -3.11 2.33 15.43
CA LEU A 753 -4.41 1.89 14.90
C LEU A 753 -4.74 2.69 13.62
N ARG A 754 -5.28 2.03 12.61
CA ARG A 754 -5.54 2.63 11.29
C ARG A 754 -7.02 2.71 10.97
N SER A 755 -7.69 1.59 10.95
CA SER A 755 -9.06 1.48 10.51
C SER A 755 -9.78 0.41 11.33
N ALA A 756 -11.10 0.47 11.38
CA ALA A 756 -11.92 -0.56 12.02
C ALA A 756 -13.09 -0.97 11.11
N ALA A 757 -13.59 -2.17 11.31
CA ALA A 757 -14.83 -2.61 10.68
C ALA A 757 -15.66 -3.45 11.67
N ILE A 758 -16.98 -3.29 11.61
CA ILE A 758 -17.95 -4.06 12.37
C ILE A 758 -18.69 -4.96 11.39
N LEU A 759 -18.51 -6.27 11.51
CA LEU A 759 -19.09 -7.25 10.60
C LEU A 759 -20.03 -8.19 11.33
N PRO A 760 -21.35 -7.94 11.30
CA PRO A 760 -22.33 -8.89 11.75
C PRO A 760 -22.33 -10.14 10.86
N LEU A 761 -22.27 -11.31 11.47
CA LEU A 761 -22.23 -12.61 10.84
C LEU A 761 -23.26 -13.53 11.47
N THR A 762 -23.60 -14.59 10.74
CA THR A 762 -24.30 -15.75 11.30
C THR A 762 -23.37 -16.93 11.26
N GLN A 763 -22.92 -17.38 12.41
CA GLN A 763 -22.05 -18.55 12.57
C GLN A 763 -22.87 -19.78 12.96
N PHE A 764 -22.96 -20.78 12.08
CA PHE A 764 -23.75 -21.98 12.32
C PHE A 764 -25.20 -21.72 12.77
N GLY A 765 -25.80 -20.63 12.27
CA GLY A 765 -27.14 -20.20 12.63
C GLY A 765 -27.26 -19.31 13.86
N TYR A 766 -26.16 -18.88 14.46
CA TYR A 766 -26.11 -17.94 15.57
C TYR A 766 -25.58 -16.58 15.14
N PRO A 767 -26.18 -15.48 15.59
CA PRO A 767 -25.60 -14.15 15.37
C PRO A 767 -24.25 -14.04 16.07
N ALA A 768 -23.29 -13.51 15.38
CA ALA A 768 -21.97 -13.15 15.91
C ALA A 768 -21.54 -11.84 15.26
N THR A 769 -20.84 -11.01 15.97
CA THR A 769 -20.23 -9.81 15.39
C THR A 769 -18.72 -9.98 15.41
N LEU A 770 -18.11 -9.89 14.26
CA LEU A 770 -16.66 -9.84 14.13
C LEU A 770 -16.23 -8.38 14.09
N TYR A 771 -15.42 -7.97 15.06
CA TYR A 771 -14.78 -6.67 15.08
C TYR A 771 -13.36 -6.81 14.53
N LEU A 772 -13.01 -5.95 13.57
CA LEU A 772 -11.72 -5.97 12.89
C LEU A 772 -11.04 -4.62 13.10
N VAL A 773 -9.72 -4.64 13.29
CA VAL A 773 -8.89 -3.45 13.42
C VAL A 773 -7.62 -3.62 12.59
N GLY A 774 -7.45 -2.75 11.61
CA GLY A 774 -6.21 -2.57 10.86
C GLY A 774 -5.22 -1.77 11.69
N THR A 775 -3.97 -2.20 11.70
CA THR A 775 -2.92 -1.57 12.49
C THR A 775 -1.62 -1.46 11.69
N SER A 776 -0.66 -0.71 12.21
CA SER A 776 0.70 -0.66 11.67
C SER A 776 1.45 -2.01 11.74
N ALA A 777 0.96 -3.00 12.49
CA ALA A 777 1.60 -4.30 12.66
C ALA A 777 0.70 -5.50 12.27
N GLY A 778 -0.24 -5.28 11.33
CA GLY A 778 -1.14 -6.31 10.81
C GLY A 778 -2.61 -6.04 11.10
N LEU A 779 -3.43 -7.02 10.73
CA LEU A 779 -4.87 -7.03 10.98
C LEU A 779 -5.17 -7.84 12.24
N PHE A 780 -6.03 -7.30 13.10
CA PHE A 780 -6.48 -7.97 14.33
C PHE A 780 -8.00 -8.06 14.39
N SER A 781 -8.50 -9.08 15.07
CA SER A 781 -9.95 -9.24 15.23
C SER A 781 -10.33 -9.80 16.60
N THR A 782 -11.61 -9.60 16.97
CA THR A 782 -12.26 -10.26 18.11
C THR A 782 -13.75 -10.42 17.87
N VAL A 783 -14.39 -11.35 18.55
CA VAL A 783 -15.86 -11.49 18.60
C VAL A 783 -16.42 -11.10 19.96
N GLU A 784 -15.56 -10.78 20.92
CA GLU A 784 -15.94 -10.44 22.28
C GLU A 784 -15.23 -9.16 22.73
N LEU A 785 -15.98 -8.13 23.06
CA LEU A 785 -15.47 -6.86 23.58
C LEU A 785 -15.71 -6.79 25.10
N ASP A 786 -14.63 -6.66 25.89
CA ASP A 786 -14.66 -6.55 27.36
C ASP A 786 -13.86 -5.32 27.83
N GLY A 787 -14.18 -4.15 27.27
CA GLY A 787 -13.49 -2.90 27.61
C GLY A 787 -11.96 -3.07 27.41
N MET A 788 -11.18 -2.61 28.38
CA MET A 788 -9.72 -2.73 28.34
C MET A 788 -9.19 -4.17 28.58
N ASN A 789 -10.06 -5.16 28.85
CA ASN A 789 -9.69 -6.57 28.90
C ASN A 789 -9.89 -7.28 27.56
N THR A 790 -10.34 -6.58 26.52
CA THR A 790 -10.53 -7.13 25.19
C THR A 790 -9.24 -7.77 24.68
N VAL A 791 -9.36 -8.99 24.15
CA VAL A 791 -8.25 -9.71 23.54
C VAL A 791 -8.43 -9.68 22.03
N TRP A 792 -7.53 -9.00 21.37
CA TRP A 792 -7.41 -8.97 19.92
C TRP A 792 -6.43 -10.02 19.46
N GLU A 793 -6.79 -10.79 18.44
CA GLU A 793 -5.98 -11.86 17.85
C GLU A 793 -5.61 -11.47 16.42
N GLN A 794 -4.35 -11.68 16.05
CA GLN A 794 -3.88 -11.37 14.68
C GLN A 794 -4.50 -12.31 13.66
N GLU A 795 -5.09 -11.74 12.63
CA GLU A 795 -5.62 -12.44 11.46
C GLU A 795 -4.51 -12.67 10.41
N ALA A 796 -4.64 -13.71 9.60
CA ALA A 796 -3.89 -13.91 8.37
C ALA A 796 -2.35 -13.78 8.51
N TYR A 797 -1.77 -14.18 9.64
CA TYR A 797 -0.33 -13.98 9.89
C TYR A 797 0.55 -14.61 8.80
N GLU A 798 0.23 -15.83 8.35
CA GLU A 798 1.05 -16.54 7.35
C GLU A 798 0.96 -15.93 5.95
N THR A 799 -0.10 -15.17 5.65
CA THR A 799 -0.35 -14.59 4.33
C THR A 799 -0.13 -13.08 4.30
N MET A 800 -0.78 -12.34 5.19
CA MET A 800 -0.66 -10.89 5.31
C MET A 800 0.51 -10.47 6.21
N GLY A 801 0.75 -11.24 7.26
CA GLY A 801 1.82 -10.98 8.23
C GLY A 801 1.58 -9.71 9.03
N SER A 802 2.68 -9.00 9.29
CA SER A 802 2.69 -7.73 10.00
C SER A 802 2.75 -6.53 9.05
N ALA A 803 2.21 -6.67 7.83
CA ALA A 803 2.03 -5.54 6.92
C ALA A 803 1.09 -4.49 7.54
N ILE A 804 1.32 -3.23 7.26
CA ILE A 804 0.44 -2.16 7.72
C ILE A 804 -0.92 -2.34 7.04
N ALA A 805 -1.98 -2.63 7.81
CA ALA A 805 -3.36 -2.73 7.34
C ALA A 805 -4.01 -1.34 7.43
N GLU A 806 -3.91 -0.57 6.34
CA GLU A 806 -4.34 0.85 6.34
C GLU A 806 -5.85 1.00 6.33
N MET A 807 -6.55 0.17 5.57
CA MET A 807 -8.00 0.24 5.44
C MET A 807 -8.63 -1.15 5.51
N VAL A 808 -9.67 -1.28 6.32
CA VAL A 808 -10.47 -2.50 6.47
C VAL A 808 -11.91 -2.18 6.12
N VAL A 809 -12.46 -2.87 5.13
CA VAL A 809 -13.85 -2.69 4.69
C VAL A 809 -14.57 -4.02 4.76
N ALA A 810 -15.72 -4.05 5.43
CA ALA A 810 -16.54 -5.23 5.56
C ALA A 810 -17.85 -5.08 4.78
N ARG A 811 -18.29 -6.17 4.15
CA ARG A 811 -19.56 -6.27 3.43
C ARG A 811 -20.51 -7.22 4.17
N PRO A 812 -21.51 -6.68 4.89
CA PRO A 812 -22.41 -7.50 5.71
C PRO A 812 -23.26 -8.46 4.90
N SER A 813 -23.61 -8.12 3.65
CA SER A 813 -24.52 -8.89 2.80
C SER A 813 -24.08 -10.33 2.52
N ASP A 814 -22.76 -10.58 2.47
CA ASP A 814 -22.19 -11.92 2.28
C ASP A 814 -21.07 -12.25 3.27
N GLY A 815 -20.69 -11.30 4.13
CA GLY A 815 -19.66 -11.50 5.14
C GLY A 815 -18.24 -11.32 4.66
N ARG A 816 -18.04 -10.80 3.44
CA ARG A 816 -16.72 -10.57 2.86
C ARG A 816 -16.03 -9.35 3.46
N VAL A 817 -14.71 -9.42 3.62
CA VAL A 817 -13.86 -8.32 4.06
C VAL A 817 -12.78 -8.05 3.02
N ALA A 818 -12.47 -6.78 2.75
CA ALA A 818 -11.29 -6.38 2.00
C ALA A 818 -10.34 -5.58 2.91
N VAL A 819 -9.03 -5.75 2.69
CA VAL A 819 -7.98 -5.04 3.43
C VAL A 819 -6.97 -4.48 2.44
N GLY A 820 -6.86 -3.15 2.41
CA GLY A 820 -5.77 -2.45 1.73
C GLY A 820 -4.55 -2.41 2.65
N THR A 821 -3.42 -2.94 2.18
CA THR A 821 -2.18 -2.93 2.97
C THR A 821 -1.14 -2.03 2.34
N PHE A 822 -0.32 -1.40 3.18
CA PHE A 822 0.81 -0.62 2.72
C PHE A 822 2.04 -1.52 2.54
N GLY A 823 2.20 -2.05 1.30
CA GLY A 823 3.36 -2.84 0.90
C GLY A 823 3.17 -4.36 0.83
N ARG A 824 1.92 -4.87 0.95
CA ARG A 824 1.59 -6.28 0.70
C ARG A 824 0.33 -6.42 -0.18
N SER A 825 0.01 -5.38 -0.95
CA SER A 825 -1.14 -5.33 -1.86
C SER A 825 -2.49 -5.45 -1.13
N MET A 826 -3.52 -5.97 -1.78
CA MET A 826 -4.86 -6.10 -1.23
C MET A 826 -5.18 -7.54 -0.88
N PHE A 827 -5.90 -7.73 0.23
CA PHE A 827 -6.38 -9.02 0.71
C PHE A 827 -7.89 -9.04 0.78
N VAL A 828 -8.46 -10.23 0.60
CA VAL A 828 -9.86 -10.51 0.91
C VAL A 828 -9.95 -11.67 1.87
N GLY A 829 -10.93 -11.57 2.79
CA GLY A 829 -11.36 -12.62 3.69
C GLY A 829 -12.78 -13.04 3.34
N ASP A 830 -12.94 -14.26 2.89
CA ASP A 830 -14.25 -14.85 2.59
C ASP A 830 -14.72 -15.72 3.76
N PRO A 831 -16.03 -15.70 4.13
CA PRO A 831 -16.53 -16.52 5.22
C PRO A 831 -16.27 -18.01 5.03
N LEU A 832 -15.76 -18.68 6.06
CA LEU A 832 -15.58 -20.11 6.05
C LEU A 832 -16.93 -20.87 5.98
N PRO A 833 -16.96 -22.11 5.51
CA PRO A 833 -18.21 -22.90 5.41
C PRO A 833 -18.97 -22.94 6.74
N GLY A 834 -20.25 -22.59 6.69
CA GLY A 834 -21.13 -22.50 7.87
C GLY A 834 -21.18 -21.12 8.52
N ILE A 835 -20.44 -20.16 7.97
CA ILE A 835 -20.48 -18.75 8.32
C ILE A 835 -21.10 -18.02 7.13
N VAL A 836 -22.07 -17.14 7.38
CA VAL A 836 -22.72 -16.35 6.35
C VAL A 836 -22.84 -14.90 6.82
N GLY A 837 -22.82 -13.97 5.87
CA GLY A 837 -23.14 -12.59 6.13
C GLY A 837 -24.58 -12.46 6.62
N ASN A 838 -24.84 -11.47 7.45
CA ASN A 838 -26.19 -11.12 7.83
C ASN A 838 -26.80 -10.26 6.71
N GLN A 839 -27.61 -10.92 5.87
CA GLN A 839 -28.67 -10.18 5.19
C GLN A 839 -29.84 -10.11 6.17
N GLU A 840 -30.18 -8.97 6.70
CA GLU A 840 -31.53 -8.74 7.16
C GLU A 840 -32.46 -8.76 5.94
N VAL A 841 -32.87 -9.95 5.58
CA VAL A 841 -34.11 -10.08 4.83
C VAL A 841 -35.19 -9.86 5.89
N GLU A 842 -35.71 -8.64 5.99
CA GLU A 842 -36.94 -8.37 6.67
C GLU A 842 -38.05 -9.22 6.06
N ASP A 843 -38.18 -10.45 6.52
CA ASP A 843 -39.40 -11.21 6.33
C ASP A 843 -40.29 -10.97 7.56
N LYS A 844 -40.84 -9.75 7.64
CA LYS A 844 -41.77 -9.31 8.70
C LYS A 844 -43.07 -10.07 8.75
N ALA A 845 -43.26 -11.09 7.89
CA ALA A 845 -44.46 -11.94 7.87
C ALA A 845 -44.11 -13.38 8.28
N GLY A 846 -44.34 -13.75 9.53
CA GLY A 846 -44.32 -15.14 10.00
C GLY A 846 -43.01 -15.56 10.70
N GLY A 847 -42.51 -14.75 11.62
CA GLY A 847 -41.39 -15.09 12.49
C GLY A 847 -41.67 -16.32 13.35
N TYR A 848 -40.73 -17.28 13.38
CA TYR A 848 -40.66 -18.35 14.36
C TYR A 848 -39.32 -18.37 15.02
N SER A 849 -39.25 -18.40 16.33
CA SER A 849 -38.05 -18.59 17.12
C SER A 849 -37.85 -20.06 17.50
N LEU A 850 -36.63 -20.55 17.45
CA LEU A 850 -36.21 -21.89 17.86
C LEU A 850 -35.25 -21.73 19.03
N PHE A 851 -35.66 -22.22 20.23
CA PHE A 851 -34.86 -22.04 21.46
C PHE A 851 -35.10 -23.20 22.47
N PRO A 852 -34.17 -23.53 23.35
CA PRO A 852 -32.78 -23.10 23.27
C PRO A 852 -32.09 -23.64 22.03
N ASN A 853 -31.13 -22.92 21.55
CA ASN A 853 -30.27 -23.36 20.47
C ASN A 853 -28.89 -22.72 20.72
N PRO A 854 -27.89 -23.49 21.21
CA PRO A 854 -27.85 -24.96 21.34
C PRO A 854 -28.88 -25.59 22.30
N ALA A 855 -29.31 -26.81 21.98
CA ALA A 855 -30.21 -27.59 22.79
C ALA A 855 -29.59 -28.91 23.22
N ARG A 856 -30.03 -29.52 24.33
CA ARG A 856 -29.67 -30.89 24.73
C ARG A 856 -30.83 -31.86 24.46
N ASP A 857 -31.77 -31.88 25.36
CA ASP A 857 -32.84 -32.86 25.34
C ASP A 857 -34.12 -32.39 24.63
N TYR A 858 -34.26 -31.05 24.48
CA TYR A 858 -35.43 -30.47 23.84
C TYR A 858 -35.14 -29.06 23.29
N ALA A 859 -35.95 -28.63 22.30
CA ALA A 859 -36.09 -27.26 21.83
C ALA A 859 -37.53 -26.89 21.62
N PHE A 860 -37.83 -25.60 21.64
CA PHE A 860 -39.16 -25.07 21.30
C PHE A 860 -39.06 -24.32 19.97
N LEU A 861 -40.07 -24.57 19.12
CA LEU A 861 -40.35 -23.73 17.95
C LEU A 861 -41.62 -22.92 18.28
N GLN A 862 -41.51 -21.59 18.36
CA GLN A 862 -42.58 -20.68 18.74
C GLN A 862 -42.78 -19.60 17.70
N ALA A 863 -44.03 -19.34 17.34
CA ALA A 863 -44.40 -18.22 16.49
C ALA A 863 -44.26 -16.90 17.26
N GLU A 864 -43.59 -15.92 16.65
CA GLU A 864 -43.44 -14.56 17.18
C GLU A 864 -44.70 -13.72 16.97
N ASN A 865 -45.56 -14.14 16.04
CA ASN A 865 -46.87 -13.52 15.76
C ASN A 865 -47.97 -14.58 15.61
N PRO A 866 -49.08 -14.50 16.29
CA PRO A 866 -50.07 -15.57 16.44
C PRO A 866 -50.99 -15.81 15.21
N VAL A 867 -50.62 -15.43 13.99
CA VAL A 867 -51.49 -15.48 12.81
C VAL A 867 -51.18 -16.69 11.89
N ALA A 868 -50.12 -17.46 12.15
CA ALA A 868 -49.69 -18.57 11.31
C ALA A 868 -49.68 -19.89 12.06
N GLY A 869 -50.52 -20.85 11.67
CA GLY A 869 -50.56 -22.21 12.27
C GLY A 869 -49.45 -23.11 11.74
N LEU A 870 -48.63 -23.69 12.64
CA LEU A 870 -47.70 -24.78 12.28
C LEU A 870 -48.43 -25.99 11.75
N VAL A 871 -47.90 -26.61 10.70
CA VAL A 871 -48.47 -27.78 10.02
C VAL A 871 -47.65 -29.04 10.28
N ALA A 872 -46.34 -28.95 10.12
CA ALA A 872 -45.40 -30.05 10.34
C ALA A 872 -44.00 -29.48 10.65
N ILE A 873 -43.21 -30.23 11.42
CA ILE A 873 -41.82 -29.94 11.73
C ILE A 873 -41.00 -31.20 11.44
N GLN A 874 -39.88 -31.06 10.79
CA GLN A 874 -38.98 -32.15 10.40
C GLN A 874 -37.54 -31.79 10.75
N LEU A 875 -36.78 -32.76 11.24
CA LEU A 875 -35.37 -32.62 11.58
C LEU A 875 -34.50 -33.49 10.65
N TYR A 876 -33.52 -32.89 10.01
CA TYR A 876 -32.65 -33.57 9.08
C TYR A 876 -31.19 -33.49 9.58
N ASP A 877 -30.38 -34.52 9.31
CA ASP A 877 -28.91 -34.46 9.54
C ASP A 877 -28.21 -33.67 8.44
N THR A 878 -26.88 -33.53 8.58
CA THR A 878 -26.05 -32.76 7.66
C THR A 878 -25.98 -33.33 6.23
N VAL A 879 -26.38 -34.55 6.00
CA VAL A 879 -26.47 -35.17 4.66
C VAL A 879 -27.89 -35.20 4.10
N GLY A 880 -28.83 -34.51 4.77
CA GLY A 880 -30.23 -34.39 4.31
C GLY A 880 -31.14 -35.58 4.61
N ARG A 881 -30.71 -36.49 5.50
CA ARG A 881 -31.54 -37.63 5.93
C ARG A 881 -32.49 -37.17 7.02
N LEU A 882 -33.80 -37.50 6.86
CA LEU A 882 -34.83 -37.25 7.88
C LEU A 882 -34.53 -38.06 9.14
N ILE A 883 -34.38 -37.40 10.27
CA ILE A 883 -34.08 -37.98 11.58
C ILE A 883 -35.32 -38.08 12.45
N ARG A 884 -36.10 -36.99 12.53
CA ARG A 884 -37.41 -36.97 13.29
C ARG A 884 -38.42 -36.08 12.60
N SER A 885 -39.69 -36.30 12.93
CA SER A 885 -40.79 -35.42 12.52
C SER A 885 -41.81 -35.26 13.65
N TRP A 886 -42.41 -34.10 13.75
CA TRP A 886 -43.44 -33.77 14.71
C TRP A 886 -44.63 -33.14 13.99
N ASN A 887 -45.85 -33.54 14.43
CA ASN A 887 -47.06 -32.86 14.03
C ASN A 887 -47.30 -31.73 14.99
N ALA A 888 -47.45 -30.52 14.50
CA ALA A 888 -47.61 -29.33 15.34
C ALA A 888 -48.96 -28.65 15.08
N PRO A 889 -49.97 -28.84 15.96
CA PRO A 889 -51.28 -28.26 15.74
C PRO A 889 -51.44 -26.82 16.23
N ASN A 890 -50.43 -26.21 16.86
CA ASN A 890 -50.54 -24.94 17.55
C ASN A 890 -49.35 -23.99 17.22
N GLU A 891 -49.39 -22.79 17.78
CA GLU A 891 -48.42 -21.71 17.63
C GLU A 891 -47.03 -22.03 18.24
N GLN A 892 -46.95 -23.07 19.06
CA GLN A 892 -45.71 -23.53 19.70
C GLN A 892 -45.61 -25.06 19.62
N ALA A 893 -44.38 -25.55 19.37
CA ALA A 893 -44.07 -26.99 19.37
C ALA A 893 -42.85 -27.27 20.24
N LEU A 894 -42.99 -28.32 21.09
CA LEU A 894 -41.84 -28.88 21.82
C LEU A 894 -41.21 -29.97 20.94
N LEU A 895 -39.93 -29.82 20.66
CA LEU A 895 -39.10 -30.78 19.90
C LEU A 895 -38.32 -31.64 20.92
N ASP A 896 -38.68 -32.91 21.05
CA ASP A 896 -37.89 -33.86 21.84
C ASP A 896 -36.66 -34.27 21.03
N LEU A 897 -35.50 -34.01 21.57
CA LEU A 897 -34.17 -34.26 20.98
C LEU A 897 -33.42 -35.38 21.72
N GLY A 898 -33.99 -35.93 22.80
CA GLY A 898 -33.35 -36.97 23.62
C GLY A 898 -32.85 -38.15 22.79
N GLY A 899 -31.60 -38.57 23.02
CA GLY A 899 -30.95 -39.68 22.31
C GLY A 899 -30.42 -39.31 20.90
N LEU A 900 -30.44 -38.03 20.49
CA LEU A 900 -29.73 -37.61 19.32
C LEU A 900 -28.21 -37.45 19.63
N ALA A 901 -27.40 -37.82 18.66
CA ALA A 901 -25.96 -37.52 18.79
C ALA A 901 -25.71 -36.00 18.78
N GLY A 902 -24.72 -35.57 19.51
CA GLY A 902 -24.27 -34.17 19.42
C GLY A 902 -23.86 -33.82 17.97
N GLY A 903 -24.36 -32.70 17.49
CA GLY A 903 -24.12 -32.27 16.12
C GLY A 903 -25.10 -31.23 15.61
N VAL A 904 -24.89 -30.80 14.36
CA VAL A 904 -25.77 -29.85 13.66
C VAL A 904 -26.86 -30.57 12.90
N TYR A 905 -28.08 -30.09 13.06
CA TYR A 905 -29.26 -30.57 12.38
C TYR A 905 -29.99 -29.43 11.67
N SER A 906 -30.72 -29.72 10.59
CA SER A 906 -31.63 -28.77 9.94
C SER A 906 -33.06 -29.00 10.41
N CYS A 907 -33.60 -28.07 11.20
CA CYS A 907 -35.01 -28.07 11.60
C CYS A 907 -35.82 -27.34 10.53
N VAL A 908 -36.73 -28.06 9.87
CA VAL A 908 -37.58 -27.57 8.78
C VAL A 908 -39.01 -27.57 9.28
N TRP A 909 -39.74 -26.47 9.12
CA TRP A 909 -41.17 -26.43 9.47
C TRP A 909 -42.02 -25.89 8.35
N GLN A 910 -43.24 -26.39 8.29
CA GLN A 910 -44.27 -25.90 7.41
C GLN A 910 -45.33 -25.17 8.20
N TYR A 911 -45.78 -24.04 7.71
CA TYR A 911 -46.81 -23.22 8.34
C TYR A 911 -47.82 -22.71 7.31
N ARG A 912 -49.03 -22.41 7.75
CA ARG A 912 -50.13 -21.89 6.94
C ARG A 912 -50.20 -20.38 7.13
N GLU A 913 -50.02 -19.64 6.08
CA GLU A 913 -50.18 -18.17 6.07
C GLU A 913 -51.67 -17.80 6.03
N GLY A 914 -52.03 -16.58 6.43
CA GLY A 914 -53.42 -16.09 6.46
C GLY A 914 -54.20 -16.21 5.14
N SER A 915 -53.49 -16.35 4.02
CA SER A 915 -54.06 -16.66 2.69
C SER A 915 -54.44 -18.14 2.49
N GLY A 916 -54.13 -19.01 3.48
CA GLY A 916 -54.34 -20.47 3.38
C GLY A 916 -53.23 -21.24 2.67
N GLN A 917 -52.24 -20.57 2.13
CA GLN A 917 -51.08 -21.16 1.46
C GLN A 917 -50.09 -21.74 2.49
N ILE A 918 -49.58 -22.95 2.23
CA ILE A 918 -48.55 -23.60 3.05
C ILE A 918 -47.19 -23.13 2.57
N LYS A 919 -46.44 -22.53 3.48
CA LYS A 919 -45.01 -22.14 3.28
C LYS A 919 -44.07 -22.99 4.13
N GLN A 920 -42.80 -23.04 3.76
CA GLN A 920 -41.81 -23.85 4.44
C GLN A 920 -40.63 -22.98 4.78
N LYS A 921 -40.08 -23.14 6.02
CA LYS A 921 -38.82 -22.51 6.48
C LYS A 921 -37.93 -23.56 7.10
N ALA A 922 -36.65 -23.20 7.24
CA ALA A 922 -35.64 -24.06 7.87
C ALA A 922 -34.72 -23.24 8.75
N LYS A 923 -34.27 -23.81 9.86
CA LYS A 923 -33.25 -23.23 10.74
C LYS A 923 -32.32 -24.34 11.23
N LYS A 924 -31.06 -24.06 11.39
CA LYS A 924 -30.12 -25.02 12.00
C LYS A 924 -30.36 -25.11 13.50
N LEU A 925 -30.26 -26.33 14.00
CA LEU A 925 -30.36 -26.67 15.41
C LEU A 925 -29.08 -27.39 15.81
N LEU A 926 -28.38 -26.86 16.78
CA LEU A 926 -27.22 -27.51 17.39
C LEU A 926 -27.69 -28.34 18.59
N VAL A 927 -27.49 -29.65 18.53
CA VAL A 927 -27.73 -30.57 19.65
C VAL A 927 -26.40 -30.80 20.36
N LEU A 928 -26.35 -30.51 21.67
CA LEU A 928 -25.17 -30.81 22.50
C LEU A 928 -25.24 -32.29 22.90
N GLY A 929 -24.16 -33.03 22.62
CA GLY A 929 -23.99 -34.40 23.09
C GLY A 929 -23.85 -34.48 24.61
N ASP A 930 -24.06 -35.65 25.19
CA ASP A 930 -23.84 -35.93 26.61
C ASP A 930 -22.38 -35.74 27.01
#